data_01f029d334f6b51ef5edfe4a1677c260
#
_entry.id   01f029d334f6b51ef5edfe4a1677c260
#
_cell.length_a   1.000
_cell.length_b   1.000
_cell.length_c   1.000
_cell.angle_alpha   90.00
_cell.angle_beta   90.00
_cell.angle_gamma   90.00
#
_symmetry.space_group_name_H-M   'P 1'
#
loop_
_entity.id
_entity.type
_entity.pdbx_description
1 polymer ?
#
loop_
_entity_poly.entity_id
_entity_poly.type
_entity_poly.pdbx_seq_one_letter_code
_entity_poly.pdbx_strand_id
1 'polypeptide(L)'
;MTMKSKEILIKGAKLHNLKDITVGIPRNQLVVITGLSGSGKSSLAFDTLYAEGQRRYVESLSSYARQFLGRLDKPKVDNIIGIAPAIAIEQKVNTSNPRSTVGTSTEIYDYLKLLFARIGKTYSPISGNEVKKHTVTDVVEAALAYPDGTKLLLLAPISIPKDRTVEQVLKLLLQQGYARILHQGEVIRLEEDNLPKKLGKFQLVVDRIVVQHNEDFQHRLADAVETAFFEGKGECMLQEVESEVLKHFSNRFEMDGITFLEPNVHLFSFNNPYGACPECDGYGDTIGLDEDLIVPNTGLSVYENAIYPWRGETMSWFRDQLVNNAYKFDFPIHKPWYELSAEQRQLVWDGNKYFTGLTGFFKELEEKSYKIQNRVLLARYRGKTRCHSCHGRRLRKEANYVKIQGKSISDLVEISIEKLQAFFRELTLSPYEQEVAKRLLIEINSRLQFLSDVGLGYLTLNRKSNTLSGGESQRINLATSLGSSLVGSMYILDEPSIGLHPRDTHRLIKVLKSLRDLGNTVIVVEHDADIMKAADYIIDIGPEAGTHGGEVVAAGTYEQLLKADTLTGKYLSGRLSIEPPKKRRTSPHYISLIGCRENNLKNIDVSFPLDMLTVVTGVSGSGKSTLIKKLLYPAMQKELNASNEKIGQFTRIEGKYKQLQSVEFVDQNPIGKSSRSNPITYLKVYDDIRNLYANQKLAKMRNFSAKHFSFNVDGGRCEVCKGEGEVTIEMQFMADVHLTCEACGGKRFKKEVLEITYEGKNIDDLLNTTIDDAVAFFAAHKQTKIAEKLKPLQDVGLGYVTLGQSSSTLSGGEAQRIKLASFLSKSESKEKVLFIFDEPTTGLHFHDIRKLLDSLQALIEKGHSVIVIEHNLEMIKCADYVIDLGLEGGEKGGSIIAKGTPEEIAKCKESYTGSALANDK
;
A
#
# COMPACT_ATOMS: atom_id res chain seq x y z
N MET A 1 20.27 37.51 22.31
CA MET A 1 19.72 36.17 22.63
C MET A 1 18.25 36.33 22.85
N THR A 2 17.41 36.10 21.84
CA THR A 2 15.95 36.08 21.98
C THR A 2 15.58 34.88 22.83
N MET A 3 14.91 35.11 23.96
CA MET A 3 14.31 34.03 24.78
C MET A 3 13.51 33.11 23.86
N LYS A 4 13.95 31.86 23.70
CA LYS A 4 13.14 30.83 23.00
C LYS A 4 11.82 30.75 23.77
N SER A 5 10.71 31.12 23.13
CA SER A 5 9.38 30.93 23.68
C SER A 5 9.21 29.48 24.11
N LYS A 6 8.80 29.25 25.35
CA LYS A 6 8.58 27.89 25.89
C LYS A 6 7.34 27.24 25.27
N GLU A 7 6.52 28.00 24.56
CA GLU A 7 5.28 27.55 23.95
C GLU A 7 5.06 28.14 22.56
N ILE A 8 4.24 27.50 21.77
CA ILE A 8 3.67 28.03 20.54
C ILE A 8 2.34 28.66 20.93
N LEU A 9 2.21 30.00 20.79
CA LEU A 9 1.03 30.71 21.14
C LEU A 9 0.22 31.08 19.90
N ILE A 10 -0.96 30.47 19.77
CA ILE A 10 -1.96 30.77 18.74
C ILE A 10 -2.90 31.82 19.30
N LYS A 11 -3.09 32.94 18.60
CA LYS A 11 -4.01 34.03 18.99
C LYS A 11 -5.06 34.26 17.92
N GLY A 12 -6.32 34.19 18.30
CA GLY A 12 -7.41 34.59 17.42
C GLY A 12 -7.64 33.66 16.25
N ALA A 13 -7.63 32.33 16.43
CA ALA A 13 -7.95 31.38 15.37
C ALA A 13 -9.47 31.37 15.12
N LYS A 14 -9.87 31.67 13.86
CA LYS A 14 -11.26 31.87 13.41
C LYS A 14 -11.63 31.08 12.19
N LEU A 15 -10.84 30.03 11.87
CA LEU A 15 -11.04 29.24 10.65
C LEU A 15 -12.16 28.20 10.88
N HIS A 16 -13.01 27.99 9.87
CA HIS A 16 -14.17 27.10 9.92
C HIS A 16 -15.09 27.40 11.12
N ASN A 17 -15.21 26.48 12.08
CA ASN A 17 -16.04 26.61 13.27
C ASN A 17 -15.29 27.14 14.49
N LEU A 18 -14.00 27.47 14.40
CA LEU A 18 -13.21 27.97 15.51
C LEU A 18 -13.69 29.36 15.94
N LYS A 19 -13.95 29.53 17.24
CA LYS A 19 -14.54 30.77 17.85
C LYS A 19 -13.47 31.65 18.50
N ASP A 20 -12.60 32.24 17.67
CA ASP A 20 -11.57 33.19 18.14
C ASP A 20 -10.64 32.59 19.23
N ILE A 21 -10.17 31.37 18.97
CA ILE A 21 -9.41 30.63 19.96
C ILE A 21 -8.04 31.25 20.21
N THR A 22 -7.71 31.41 21.50
CA THR A 22 -6.32 31.68 21.93
C THR A 22 -5.84 30.53 22.81
N VAL A 23 -4.78 29.85 22.39
CA VAL A 23 -4.25 28.67 23.10
C VAL A 23 -2.73 28.59 22.97
N GLY A 24 -2.08 28.20 24.08
CA GLY A 24 -0.65 27.89 24.15
C GLY A 24 -0.39 26.41 24.02
N ILE A 25 0.52 26.04 23.13
CA ILE A 25 0.98 24.65 22.92
C ILE A 25 2.42 24.54 23.43
N PRO A 26 2.70 23.77 24.47
CA PRO A 26 4.07 23.64 24.99
C PRO A 26 4.98 22.99 23.97
N ARG A 27 6.22 23.52 23.86
CA ARG A 27 7.23 22.98 22.92
C ARG A 27 7.97 21.79 23.51
N ASN A 28 8.48 20.93 22.63
CA ASN A 28 9.24 19.72 22.98
C ASN A 28 8.43 18.77 23.89
N GLN A 29 7.13 18.72 23.69
CA GLN A 29 6.22 17.85 24.40
C GLN A 29 5.35 17.07 23.43
N LEU A 30 4.77 15.96 23.93
CA LEU A 30 3.71 15.22 23.25
C LEU A 30 2.37 15.87 23.66
N VAL A 31 1.76 16.55 22.71
CA VAL A 31 0.50 17.27 22.88
C VAL A 31 -0.62 16.56 22.14
N VAL A 32 -1.71 16.27 22.81
CA VAL A 32 -2.90 15.69 22.20
C VAL A 32 -3.99 16.76 22.06
N ILE A 33 -4.56 16.88 20.85
CA ILE A 33 -5.77 17.68 20.60
C ILE A 33 -6.92 16.70 20.45
N THR A 34 -7.89 16.79 21.37
CA THR A 34 -9.04 15.89 21.43
C THR A 34 -10.37 16.66 21.43
N GLY A 35 -11.50 15.96 21.48
CA GLY A 35 -12.86 16.51 21.47
C GLY A 35 -13.78 15.78 20.50
N LEU A 36 -15.04 16.12 20.42
CA LEU A 36 -16.03 15.47 19.56
C LEU A 36 -15.66 15.52 18.07
N SER A 37 -16.18 14.57 17.27
CA SER A 37 -16.08 14.65 15.81
C SER A 37 -16.76 15.95 15.33
N GLY A 38 -16.06 16.72 14.47
CA GLY A 38 -16.55 18.02 13.99
C GLY A 38 -16.42 19.17 15.00
N SER A 39 -15.73 19.01 16.14
CA SER A 39 -15.52 20.10 17.12
C SER A 39 -14.50 21.15 16.68
N GLY A 40 -13.68 20.91 15.65
CA GLY A 40 -12.67 21.86 15.14
C GLY A 40 -11.22 21.44 15.40
N LYS A 41 -10.96 20.22 15.83
CA LYS A 41 -9.60 19.68 16.08
C LYS A 41 -8.68 19.83 14.88
N SER A 42 -9.10 19.30 13.74
CA SER A 42 -8.31 19.33 12.49
C SER A 42 -8.16 20.76 11.98
N SER A 43 -9.19 21.61 12.17
CA SER A 43 -9.12 23.03 11.82
C SER A 43 -8.05 23.77 12.63
N LEU A 44 -7.86 23.42 13.90
CA LEU A 44 -6.78 24.00 14.72
C LEU A 44 -5.41 23.43 14.36
N ALA A 45 -5.31 22.10 14.25
CA ALA A 45 -4.03 21.39 14.04
C ALA A 45 -3.49 21.56 12.62
N PHE A 46 -4.32 21.28 11.61
CA PHE A 46 -3.89 21.24 10.20
C PHE A 46 -4.17 22.55 9.47
N ASP A 47 -5.41 23.02 9.46
CA ASP A 47 -5.80 24.19 8.67
C ASP A 47 -5.28 25.50 9.25
N THR A 48 -4.95 25.54 10.56
CA THR A 48 -4.40 26.74 11.21
C THR A 48 -2.89 26.61 11.48
N LEU A 49 -2.49 25.64 12.31
CA LEU A 49 -1.11 25.55 12.79
C LEU A 49 -0.14 25.01 11.73
N TYR A 50 -0.49 23.89 11.08
CA TYR A 50 0.34 23.33 10.02
C TYR A 50 0.40 24.25 8.81
N ALA A 51 -0.75 24.76 8.35
CA ALA A 51 -0.84 25.66 7.22
C ALA A 51 0.03 26.90 7.39
N GLU A 52 0.03 27.51 8.58
CA GLU A 52 0.90 28.67 8.85
C GLU A 52 2.36 28.29 8.96
N GLY A 53 2.69 27.13 9.51
CA GLY A 53 4.05 26.59 9.55
C GLY A 53 4.61 26.35 8.15
N GLN A 54 3.81 25.72 7.29
CA GLN A 54 4.16 25.49 5.89
C GLN A 54 4.29 26.80 5.11
N ARG A 55 3.35 27.74 5.29
CA ARG A 55 3.40 29.05 4.64
C ARG A 55 4.70 29.81 4.97
N ARG A 56 5.09 29.86 6.25
CA ARG A 56 6.35 30.50 6.67
C ARG A 56 7.58 29.79 6.13
N TYR A 57 7.55 28.46 6.06
CA TYR A 57 8.64 27.71 5.46
C TYR A 57 8.79 28.03 3.98
N VAL A 58 7.69 28.03 3.20
CA VAL A 58 7.71 28.39 1.78
C VAL A 58 8.15 29.82 1.55
N GLU A 59 7.74 30.78 2.41
CA GLU A 59 8.19 32.16 2.35
C GLU A 59 9.70 32.31 2.61
N SER A 60 10.31 31.40 3.35
CA SER A 60 11.75 31.40 3.60
C SER A 60 12.59 30.89 2.43
N LEU A 61 11.96 30.21 1.45
CA LEU A 61 12.63 29.69 0.26
C LEU A 61 12.99 30.80 -0.74
N SER A 62 13.87 30.47 -1.71
CA SER A 62 14.27 31.40 -2.77
C SER A 62 13.08 31.86 -3.61
N SER A 63 13.17 33.05 -4.24
CA SER A 63 12.13 33.59 -5.13
C SER A 63 11.80 32.63 -6.28
N TYR A 64 12.78 31.90 -6.79
CA TYR A 64 12.62 30.88 -7.81
C TYR A 64 11.76 29.71 -7.32
N ALA A 65 12.06 29.13 -6.15
CA ALA A 65 11.27 28.05 -5.57
C ALA A 65 9.82 28.48 -5.28
N ARG A 66 9.61 29.72 -4.82
CA ARG A 66 8.27 30.27 -4.56
C ARG A 66 7.42 30.41 -5.83
N GLN A 67 8.03 30.66 -7.00
CA GLN A 67 7.32 30.71 -8.27
C GLN A 67 6.66 29.37 -8.64
N PHE A 68 7.29 28.24 -8.30
CA PHE A 68 6.74 26.91 -8.56
C PHE A 68 5.73 26.45 -7.51
N LEU A 69 5.90 26.86 -6.26
CA LEU A 69 5.06 26.44 -5.13
C LEU A 69 3.77 27.26 -5.00
N GLY A 70 3.68 28.38 -5.71
CA GLY A 70 2.54 29.30 -5.59
C GLY A 70 2.55 30.09 -4.26
N ARG A 71 1.55 30.95 -4.10
CA ARG A 71 1.34 31.75 -2.88
C ARG A 71 0.32 31.02 -1.99
N LEU A 72 0.75 30.57 -0.82
CA LEU A 72 -0.14 29.98 0.17
C LEU A 72 -0.90 31.08 0.90
N ASP A 73 -2.21 30.90 1.05
CA ASP A 73 -3.06 31.83 1.80
C ASP A 73 -2.74 31.79 3.28
N LYS A 74 -2.79 32.96 3.94
CA LYS A 74 -2.66 33.03 5.39
C LYS A 74 -3.96 32.50 6.03
N PRO A 75 -3.87 31.52 6.95
CA PRO A 75 -5.04 31.07 7.68
C PRO A 75 -5.68 32.24 8.46
N LYS A 76 -6.99 32.16 8.71
CA LYS A 76 -7.73 33.19 9.48
C LYS A 76 -7.35 33.11 10.95
N VAL A 77 -6.18 33.67 11.26
CA VAL A 77 -5.63 33.76 12.62
C VAL A 77 -4.96 35.11 12.78
N ASP A 78 -5.09 35.71 13.96
CA ASP A 78 -4.50 37.03 14.22
C ASP A 78 -2.97 36.90 14.22
N ASN A 79 -2.39 35.99 15.01
CA ASN A 79 -0.96 35.74 15.04
C ASN A 79 -0.63 34.35 15.62
N ILE A 80 0.48 33.72 15.15
CA ILE A 80 1.08 32.54 15.77
C ILE A 80 2.54 32.85 16.10
N ILE A 81 2.89 32.76 17.39
CA ILE A 81 4.25 33.04 17.91
C ILE A 81 4.93 31.72 18.26
N GLY A 82 6.22 31.60 17.98
CA GLY A 82 7.01 30.42 18.38
C GLY A 82 6.85 29.19 17.48
N ILE A 83 6.28 29.36 16.28
CA ILE A 83 6.09 28.24 15.33
C ILE A 83 7.45 27.72 14.84
N ALA A 84 7.56 26.40 14.73
CA ALA A 84 8.70 25.69 14.16
C ALA A 84 8.35 25.16 12.75
N PRO A 85 9.34 24.70 11.95
CA PRO A 85 9.04 23.97 10.72
C PRO A 85 8.09 22.82 10.99
N ALA A 86 7.00 22.74 10.21
CA ALA A 86 5.92 21.81 10.45
C ALA A 86 5.93 20.66 9.42
N ILE A 87 5.75 19.45 9.92
CA ILE A 87 5.61 18.21 9.13
C ILE A 87 4.27 17.60 9.49
N ALA A 88 3.39 17.44 8.48
CA ALA A 88 2.12 16.75 8.66
C ALA A 88 2.22 15.29 8.24
N ILE A 89 1.60 14.41 9.03
CA ILE A 89 1.48 12.98 8.72
C ILE A 89 0.00 12.63 8.71
N GLU A 90 -0.59 12.72 7.51
CA GLU A 90 -2.00 12.49 7.27
C GLU A 90 -2.26 11.05 6.83
N GLN A 91 -3.54 10.63 6.91
CA GLN A 91 -3.99 9.29 6.51
C GLN A 91 -4.13 9.11 4.99
N LYS A 92 -4.19 10.20 4.22
CA LYS A 92 -4.44 10.12 2.78
C LYS A 92 -3.27 9.48 2.07
N VAL A 93 -3.53 8.33 1.45
CA VAL A 93 -2.57 7.65 0.57
C VAL A 93 -2.59 8.32 -0.79
N ASN A 94 -1.83 9.40 -0.96
CA ASN A 94 -1.63 10.06 -2.25
C ASN A 94 -0.51 9.36 -3.05
N THR A 95 -0.72 8.11 -3.46
CA THR A 95 0.19 7.44 -4.37
C THR A 95 -0.44 7.27 -5.74
N SER A 96 -0.35 8.29 -6.57
CA SER A 96 -0.66 8.20 -8.00
C SER A 96 0.35 7.34 -8.78
N ASN A 97 1.54 7.10 -8.20
CA ASN A 97 2.59 6.32 -8.86
C ASN A 97 2.41 4.80 -8.62
N PRO A 98 2.03 4.02 -9.66
CA PRO A 98 1.81 2.59 -9.53
C PRO A 98 3.10 1.78 -9.29
N ARG A 99 4.28 2.39 -9.45
CA ARG A 99 5.57 1.76 -9.17
C ARG A 99 6.03 1.93 -7.72
N SER A 100 5.38 2.79 -6.93
CA SER A 100 5.73 3.01 -5.53
C SER A 100 5.51 1.75 -4.69
N THR A 101 6.49 1.45 -3.82
CA THR A 101 6.48 0.31 -2.89
C THR A 101 6.88 0.76 -1.50
N VAL A 102 6.65 -0.08 -0.50
CA VAL A 102 7.15 0.15 0.87
C VAL A 102 8.65 0.45 0.86
N GLY A 103 9.44 -0.34 0.12
CA GLY A 103 10.88 -0.15 0.03
C GLY A 103 11.30 1.20 -0.56
N THR A 104 10.58 1.70 -1.58
CA THR A 104 10.87 3.02 -2.17
C THR A 104 10.37 4.17 -1.30
N SER A 105 9.21 4.01 -0.65
CA SER A 105 8.65 5.04 0.24
C SER A 105 9.48 5.23 1.52
N THR A 106 10.19 4.19 1.96
CA THR A 106 11.07 4.21 3.15
C THR A 106 12.53 4.46 2.81
N GLU A 107 12.86 4.66 1.54
CA GLU A 107 14.24 4.80 1.03
C GLU A 107 15.12 3.54 1.23
N ILE A 108 14.64 2.50 1.90
CA ILE A 108 15.41 1.28 2.15
C ILE A 108 15.87 0.65 0.83
N TYR A 109 15.02 0.69 -0.19
CA TYR A 109 15.35 0.15 -1.51
C TYR A 109 16.54 0.87 -2.16
N ASP A 110 16.68 2.19 -1.93
CA ASP A 110 17.82 2.97 -2.45
C ASP A 110 19.12 2.56 -1.80
N TYR A 111 19.12 2.32 -0.48
CA TYR A 111 20.27 1.76 0.22
C TYR A 111 20.59 0.33 -0.21
N LEU A 112 19.58 -0.50 -0.47
CA LEU A 112 19.80 -1.86 -0.98
C LEU A 112 20.46 -1.85 -2.37
N LYS A 113 20.03 -0.98 -3.29
CA LYS A 113 20.67 -0.81 -4.60
C LYS A 113 22.15 -0.48 -4.46
N LEU A 114 22.48 0.45 -3.57
CA LEU A 114 23.87 0.83 -3.29
C LEU A 114 24.67 -0.33 -2.68
N LEU A 115 24.09 -1.08 -1.75
CA LEU A 115 24.70 -2.23 -1.12
C LEU A 115 25.04 -3.31 -2.14
N PHE A 116 24.08 -3.70 -2.99
CA PHE A 116 24.28 -4.71 -4.04
C PHE A 116 25.28 -4.24 -5.11
N ALA A 117 25.29 -2.96 -5.45
CA ALA A 117 26.26 -2.41 -6.39
C ALA A 117 27.70 -2.41 -5.85
N ARG A 118 27.91 -2.37 -4.52
CA ARG A 118 29.22 -2.27 -3.91
C ARG A 118 29.80 -3.60 -3.44
N ILE A 119 28.98 -4.49 -2.88
CA ILE A 119 29.45 -5.76 -2.31
C ILE A 119 28.73 -6.98 -2.89
N GLY A 120 27.80 -6.80 -3.82
CA GLY A 120 27.12 -7.91 -4.49
C GLY A 120 28.05 -8.67 -5.42
N LYS A 121 28.00 -10.02 -5.37
CA LYS A 121 28.76 -10.92 -6.22
C LYS A 121 27.86 -11.54 -7.26
N THR A 122 28.30 -11.56 -8.51
CA THR A 122 27.56 -12.17 -9.62
C THR A 122 27.83 -13.67 -9.68
N TYR A 123 26.77 -14.46 -9.86
CA TYR A 123 26.87 -15.91 -9.99
C TYR A 123 26.29 -16.36 -11.30
N SER A 124 26.96 -17.32 -11.96
CA SER A 124 26.43 -17.94 -13.18
C SER A 124 25.16 -18.75 -12.88
N PRO A 125 24.08 -18.57 -13.66
CA PRO A 125 22.86 -19.38 -13.51
C PRO A 125 23.05 -20.83 -13.96
N ILE A 126 24.13 -21.17 -14.70
CA ILE A 126 24.43 -22.50 -15.21
C ILE A 126 25.25 -23.30 -14.21
N SER A 127 26.42 -22.80 -13.84
CA SER A 127 27.36 -23.51 -12.94
C SER A 127 27.17 -23.16 -11.46
N GLY A 128 26.52 -22.04 -11.15
CA GLY A 128 26.41 -21.52 -9.78
C GLY A 128 27.70 -20.92 -9.23
N ASN A 129 28.75 -20.84 -10.02
CA ASN A 129 30.05 -20.29 -9.62
C ASN A 129 30.04 -18.76 -9.67
N GLU A 130 30.88 -18.12 -8.84
CA GLU A 130 31.07 -16.68 -8.84
C GLU A 130 31.79 -16.23 -10.11
N VAL A 131 31.16 -15.26 -10.82
CA VAL A 131 31.74 -14.62 -11.99
C VAL A 131 32.70 -13.54 -11.54
N LYS A 132 33.99 -13.74 -11.84
CA LYS A 132 35.05 -12.78 -11.50
C LYS A 132 35.65 -12.21 -12.76
N LYS A 133 35.99 -10.94 -12.70
CA LYS A 133 36.85 -10.26 -13.65
C LYS A 133 38.25 -10.28 -13.08
N HIS A 134 39.16 -11.03 -13.71
CA HIS A 134 40.52 -11.05 -13.24
C HIS A 134 41.24 -9.78 -13.67
N THR A 135 41.95 -9.20 -12.73
CA THR A 135 42.85 -8.05 -12.96
C THR A 135 44.28 -8.54 -13.29
N VAL A 136 45.12 -7.64 -13.77
CA VAL A 136 46.55 -7.92 -13.95
C VAL A 136 47.16 -8.38 -12.63
N THR A 137 46.79 -7.76 -11.52
CA THR A 137 47.26 -8.11 -10.17
C THR A 137 46.89 -9.55 -9.80
N ASP A 138 45.66 -10.01 -10.10
CA ASP A 138 45.26 -11.41 -9.79
C ASP A 138 46.16 -12.43 -10.52
N VAL A 139 46.54 -12.16 -11.78
CA VAL A 139 47.42 -13.02 -12.54
C VAL A 139 48.85 -12.98 -12.00
N VAL A 140 49.32 -11.79 -11.60
CA VAL A 140 50.65 -11.62 -10.96
C VAL A 140 50.70 -12.37 -9.64
N GLU A 141 49.69 -12.20 -8.77
CA GLU A 141 49.62 -12.93 -7.49
C GLU A 141 49.54 -14.44 -7.69
N ALA A 142 48.75 -14.89 -8.71
CA ALA A 142 48.67 -16.31 -9.03
C ALA A 142 50.01 -16.89 -9.53
N ALA A 143 50.86 -16.10 -10.18
CA ALA A 143 52.22 -16.49 -10.58
C ALA A 143 53.16 -16.48 -9.38
N LEU A 144 53.08 -15.48 -8.51
CA LEU A 144 53.85 -15.39 -7.27
C LEU A 144 53.53 -16.48 -6.23
N ALA A 145 52.40 -17.13 -6.34
CA ALA A 145 52.04 -18.28 -5.50
C ALA A 145 52.88 -19.53 -5.79
N TYR A 146 53.62 -19.57 -6.90
CA TYR A 146 54.58 -20.62 -7.20
C TYR A 146 55.93 -20.33 -6.55
N PRO A 147 56.73 -21.38 -6.20
CA PRO A 147 58.08 -21.21 -5.64
C PRO A 147 59.04 -20.49 -6.59
N ASP A 148 60.05 -19.86 -6.04
CA ASP A 148 61.14 -19.27 -6.83
C ASP A 148 61.79 -20.30 -7.76
N GLY A 149 62.05 -19.89 -9.00
CA GLY A 149 62.67 -20.76 -10.01
C GLY A 149 61.68 -21.59 -10.82
N THR A 150 60.35 -21.59 -10.47
CA THR A 150 59.34 -22.29 -11.26
C THR A 150 59.21 -21.67 -12.65
N LYS A 151 59.18 -22.49 -13.67
CA LYS A 151 59.03 -22.07 -15.07
C LYS A 151 57.57 -22.03 -15.47
N LEU A 152 57.09 -20.86 -15.86
CA LEU A 152 55.70 -20.66 -16.32
C LEU A 152 55.69 -20.17 -17.78
N LEU A 153 54.66 -20.53 -18.53
CA LEU A 153 54.31 -19.90 -19.79
C LEU A 153 53.09 -18.99 -19.60
N LEU A 154 53.25 -17.75 -20.04
CA LEU A 154 52.10 -16.83 -20.15
C LEU A 154 51.57 -16.94 -21.58
N LEU A 155 50.34 -17.33 -21.70
CA LEU A 155 49.67 -17.68 -22.94
C LEU A 155 48.47 -16.80 -23.23
N ALA A 156 48.26 -16.50 -24.49
CA ALA A 156 47.04 -15.84 -24.97
C ALA A 156 46.33 -16.69 -26.01
N PRO A 157 45.01 -16.95 -25.87
CA PRO A 157 44.25 -17.69 -26.87
C PRO A 157 44.05 -16.83 -28.12
N ILE A 158 44.44 -17.39 -29.29
CA ILE A 158 44.26 -16.69 -30.55
C ILE A 158 43.10 -17.30 -31.33
N SER A 159 42.13 -16.46 -31.69
CA SER A 159 41.02 -16.84 -32.58
C SER A 159 41.33 -16.46 -34.01
N ILE A 160 41.25 -17.43 -34.93
CA ILE A 160 41.46 -17.20 -36.36
C ILE A 160 40.19 -16.56 -36.94
N PRO A 161 40.26 -15.33 -37.49
CA PRO A 161 39.11 -14.74 -38.16
C PRO A 161 38.68 -15.56 -39.39
N LYS A 162 37.37 -15.56 -39.68
CA LYS A 162 36.81 -16.36 -40.80
C LYS A 162 37.34 -15.96 -42.18
N ASP A 163 37.86 -14.77 -42.31
CA ASP A 163 38.40 -14.17 -43.54
C ASP A 163 39.92 -14.33 -43.69
N ARG A 164 40.61 -15.01 -42.75
CA ARG A 164 42.07 -15.20 -42.78
C ARG A 164 42.47 -16.68 -42.66
N THR A 165 43.61 -17.00 -43.28
CA THR A 165 44.19 -18.31 -43.12
C THR A 165 45.09 -18.36 -41.89
N VAL A 166 45.36 -19.58 -41.35
CA VAL A 166 46.27 -19.80 -40.22
C VAL A 166 47.66 -19.17 -40.51
N GLU A 167 48.18 -19.42 -41.73
CA GLU A 167 49.46 -18.88 -42.15
C GLU A 167 49.52 -17.36 -42.14
N GLN A 168 48.46 -16.67 -42.55
CA GLN A 168 48.36 -15.20 -42.50
C GLN A 168 48.36 -14.68 -41.08
N VAL A 169 47.65 -15.34 -40.15
CA VAL A 169 47.60 -14.96 -38.74
C VAL A 169 48.97 -15.15 -38.10
N LEU A 170 49.66 -16.30 -38.36
CA LEU A 170 51.00 -16.56 -37.83
C LEU A 170 52.03 -15.59 -38.37
N LYS A 171 51.94 -15.22 -39.64
CA LYS A 171 52.82 -14.19 -40.25
C LYS A 171 52.65 -12.81 -39.61
N LEU A 172 51.39 -12.45 -39.27
CA LEU A 172 51.08 -11.22 -38.58
C LEU A 172 51.69 -11.23 -37.15
N LEU A 173 51.51 -12.33 -36.41
CA LEU A 173 52.09 -12.47 -35.06
C LEU A 173 53.63 -12.38 -35.11
N LEU A 174 54.24 -12.94 -36.13
CA LEU A 174 55.69 -12.86 -36.34
C LEU A 174 56.17 -11.42 -36.60
N GLN A 175 55.38 -10.66 -37.41
CA GLN A 175 55.65 -9.20 -37.66
C GLN A 175 55.46 -8.36 -36.40
N GLN A 176 54.60 -8.77 -35.51
CA GLN A 176 54.39 -8.13 -34.19
C GLN A 176 55.51 -8.50 -33.18
N GLY A 177 56.42 -9.39 -33.51
CA GLY A 177 57.57 -9.81 -32.68
C GLY A 177 57.34 -11.10 -31.88
N TYR A 178 56.24 -11.77 -32.05
CA TYR A 178 55.96 -13.05 -31.37
C TYR A 178 56.54 -14.21 -32.12
N ALA A 179 57.44 -14.94 -31.50
CA ALA A 179 58.19 -16.02 -32.14
C ALA A 179 57.73 -17.42 -31.74
N ARG A 180 56.73 -17.59 -30.89
CA ARG A 180 56.35 -18.92 -30.36
C ARG A 180 54.87 -19.06 -30.16
N ILE A 181 54.35 -20.26 -30.45
CA ILE A 181 53.00 -20.68 -30.12
C ILE A 181 53.01 -21.99 -29.36
N LEU A 182 52.00 -22.27 -28.58
CA LEU A 182 51.75 -23.58 -27.94
C LEU A 182 50.66 -24.29 -28.73
N HIS A 183 50.93 -25.45 -29.19
CA HIS A 183 49.97 -26.32 -29.89
C HIS A 183 50.08 -27.75 -29.40
N GLN A 184 49.01 -28.35 -28.93
CA GLN A 184 48.92 -29.71 -28.39
C GLN A 184 49.99 -30.05 -27.33
N GLY A 185 50.30 -29.06 -26.45
CA GLY A 185 51.28 -29.20 -25.37
C GLY A 185 52.73 -28.92 -25.80
N GLU A 186 53.00 -28.73 -27.07
CA GLU A 186 54.34 -28.45 -27.57
C GLU A 186 54.54 -26.98 -27.95
N VAL A 187 55.67 -26.39 -27.55
CA VAL A 187 56.02 -25.01 -27.93
C VAL A 187 56.68 -25.01 -29.30
N ILE A 188 56.00 -24.52 -30.30
CA ILE A 188 56.50 -24.40 -31.67
C ILE A 188 57.10 -23.01 -31.88
N ARG A 189 58.32 -22.96 -32.39
CA ARG A 189 58.95 -21.72 -32.83
C ARG A 189 58.49 -21.37 -34.23
N LEU A 190 58.06 -20.14 -34.44
CA LEU A 190 57.62 -19.62 -35.73
C LEU A 190 58.87 -19.11 -36.50
N GLU A 191 59.04 -19.60 -37.73
CA GLU A 191 60.09 -19.18 -38.66
C GLU A 191 59.45 -18.75 -39.98
N GLU A 192 59.89 -17.64 -40.57
CA GLU A 192 59.24 -17.01 -41.72
C GLU A 192 59.09 -17.95 -42.93
N ASP A 193 60.09 -18.83 -43.11
CA ASP A 193 60.13 -19.77 -44.24
C ASP A 193 59.42 -21.12 -43.98
N ASN A 194 58.91 -21.34 -42.72
CA ASN A 194 58.31 -22.63 -42.35
C ASN A 194 57.10 -22.52 -41.44
N LEU A 195 56.10 -21.72 -41.89
CA LEU A 195 54.88 -21.54 -41.13
C LEU A 195 53.88 -22.71 -41.36
N PRO A 196 53.29 -23.27 -40.32
CA PRO A 196 52.27 -24.31 -40.44
C PRO A 196 51.02 -23.81 -41.19
N LYS A 197 50.60 -24.50 -42.23
CA LYS A 197 49.43 -24.14 -43.08
C LYS A 197 48.11 -24.60 -42.50
N LYS A 198 48.08 -25.59 -41.62
CA LYS A 198 46.91 -26.11 -40.91
C LYS A 198 47.31 -26.42 -39.48
N LEU A 199 46.73 -25.64 -38.57
CA LEU A 199 46.80 -25.85 -37.12
C LEU A 199 45.38 -25.85 -36.55
N GLY A 200 45.14 -26.69 -35.57
CA GLY A 200 43.92 -26.60 -34.74
C GLY A 200 43.96 -25.37 -33.82
N LYS A 201 43.30 -25.45 -32.66
CA LYS A 201 43.40 -24.42 -31.66
C LYS A 201 44.84 -24.32 -31.14
N PHE A 202 45.39 -23.12 -31.09
CA PHE A 202 46.71 -22.85 -30.53
C PHE A 202 46.69 -21.62 -29.65
N GLN A 203 47.64 -21.48 -28.73
CA GLN A 203 47.84 -20.31 -27.89
C GLN A 203 49.14 -19.58 -28.26
N LEU A 204 49.13 -18.29 -28.22
CA LEU A 204 50.30 -17.48 -28.35
C LEU A 204 51.14 -17.54 -27.04
N VAL A 205 52.41 -17.82 -27.13
CA VAL A 205 53.33 -17.70 -25.98
C VAL A 205 53.77 -16.25 -25.89
N VAL A 206 53.18 -15.50 -25.00
CA VAL A 206 53.48 -14.04 -24.79
C VAL A 206 54.82 -13.89 -24.07
N ASP A 207 55.00 -14.60 -22.97
CA ASP A 207 56.25 -14.60 -22.23
C ASP A 207 56.57 -15.99 -21.63
N ARG A 208 57.84 -16.24 -21.39
CA ARG A 208 58.36 -17.40 -20.64
C ARG A 208 58.99 -16.89 -19.33
N ILE A 209 58.37 -17.20 -18.28
CA ILE A 209 58.58 -16.66 -16.96
C ILE A 209 59.33 -17.63 -16.07
N VAL A 210 60.30 -17.16 -15.36
CA VAL A 210 60.91 -17.86 -14.20
C VAL A 210 60.55 -17.06 -12.98
N VAL A 211 59.76 -17.65 -12.09
CA VAL A 211 59.24 -16.95 -10.91
C VAL A 211 60.35 -16.41 -10.01
N GLN A 212 60.26 -15.15 -9.67
CA GLN A 212 61.17 -14.45 -8.72
C GLN A 212 60.29 -13.55 -7.82
N HIS A 213 60.58 -13.51 -6.50
CA HIS A 213 59.82 -12.70 -5.54
C HIS A 213 60.51 -11.34 -5.32
N ASN A 214 60.65 -10.55 -6.43
CA ASN A 214 61.18 -9.17 -6.34
C ASN A 214 60.30 -8.19 -7.16
N GLU A 215 60.46 -6.88 -6.89
CA GLU A 215 59.63 -5.84 -7.51
C GLU A 215 59.83 -5.74 -9.03
N ASP A 216 61.05 -5.84 -9.51
CA ASP A 216 61.34 -5.78 -10.95
C ASP A 216 60.65 -6.87 -11.73
N PHE A 217 60.56 -8.09 -11.16
CA PHE A 217 59.81 -9.19 -11.74
C PHE A 217 58.32 -8.93 -11.78
N GLN A 218 57.76 -8.36 -10.68
CA GLN A 218 56.33 -8.04 -10.64
C GLN A 218 55.95 -7.03 -11.71
N HIS A 219 56.74 -5.93 -11.86
CA HIS A 219 56.49 -4.95 -12.92
C HIS A 219 56.57 -5.55 -14.32
N ARG A 220 57.63 -6.30 -14.60
CA ARG A 220 57.77 -6.98 -15.91
C ARG A 220 56.63 -7.97 -16.19
N LEU A 221 56.23 -8.71 -15.16
CA LEU A 221 55.12 -9.67 -15.31
C LEU A 221 53.80 -8.94 -15.54
N ALA A 222 53.52 -7.81 -14.87
CA ALA A 222 52.35 -6.99 -15.08
C ALA A 222 52.21 -6.54 -16.54
N ASP A 223 53.30 -6.01 -17.13
CA ASP A 223 53.37 -5.57 -18.53
C ASP A 223 53.08 -6.73 -19.50
N ALA A 224 53.67 -7.90 -19.20
CA ALA A 224 53.46 -9.11 -20.00
C ALA A 224 52.00 -9.60 -19.91
N VAL A 225 51.37 -9.55 -18.75
CA VAL A 225 49.97 -9.93 -18.51
C VAL A 225 49.02 -8.94 -19.22
N GLU A 226 49.32 -7.64 -19.20
CA GLU A 226 48.53 -6.67 -19.99
C GLU A 226 48.55 -7.01 -21.49
N THR A 227 49.77 -7.30 -21.98
CA THR A 227 49.96 -7.77 -23.36
C THR A 227 49.20 -9.05 -23.66
N ALA A 228 49.20 -10.02 -22.74
CA ALA A 228 48.49 -11.27 -22.89
C ALA A 228 46.98 -11.09 -22.94
N PHE A 229 46.41 -10.25 -22.09
CA PHE A 229 44.99 -9.90 -22.14
C PHE A 229 44.64 -9.14 -23.42
N PHE A 230 45.50 -8.26 -23.91
CA PHE A 230 45.26 -7.55 -25.16
C PHE A 230 45.21 -8.50 -26.36
N GLU A 231 46.22 -9.35 -26.55
CA GLU A 231 46.29 -10.30 -27.66
C GLU A 231 45.23 -11.41 -27.57
N GLY A 232 44.94 -11.89 -26.35
CA GLY A 232 43.90 -12.88 -26.08
C GLY A 232 42.48 -12.30 -26.03
N LYS A 233 42.33 -11.01 -26.41
CA LYS A 233 41.01 -10.30 -26.35
C LYS A 233 40.31 -10.43 -25.01
N GLY A 234 41.07 -10.25 -23.94
CA GLY A 234 40.55 -10.32 -22.59
C GLY A 234 40.75 -11.67 -21.88
N GLU A 235 41.38 -12.61 -22.49
CA GLU A 235 41.72 -13.90 -21.88
C GLU A 235 43.23 -14.10 -21.85
N CYS A 236 43.74 -14.66 -20.77
CA CYS A 236 45.12 -15.14 -20.69
C CYS A 236 45.19 -16.43 -19.86
N MET A 237 46.29 -17.14 -19.97
CA MET A 237 46.50 -18.39 -19.25
C MET A 237 47.94 -18.46 -18.73
N LEU A 238 48.10 -19.01 -17.52
CA LEU A 238 49.40 -19.42 -16.98
C LEU A 238 49.50 -20.93 -17.02
N GLN A 239 50.54 -21.43 -17.60
CA GLN A 239 50.85 -22.87 -17.63
C GLN A 239 52.21 -23.12 -16.97
N GLU A 240 52.21 -24.03 -16.00
CA GLU A 240 53.45 -24.58 -15.45
C GLU A 240 54.06 -25.58 -16.40
N VAL A 241 55.36 -25.41 -16.73
CA VAL A 241 56.03 -26.20 -17.74
C VAL A 241 56.20 -27.67 -17.32
N GLU A 242 56.37 -27.91 -16.00
CA GLU A 242 56.68 -29.26 -15.49
C GLU A 242 55.41 -30.09 -15.23
N SER A 243 54.35 -29.46 -14.73
CA SER A 243 53.08 -30.14 -14.38
C SER A 243 51.98 -30.00 -15.43
N GLU A 244 52.21 -29.17 -16.45
CA GLU A 244 51.24 -28.80 -17.49
C GLU A 244 49.89 -28.24 -16.92
N VAL A 245 49.86 -27.90 -15.66
CA VAL A 245 48.68 -27.31 -15.03
C VAL A 245 48.39 -25.93 -15.63
N LEU A 246 47.18 -25.79 -16.19
CA LEU A 246 46.74 -24.60 -16.89
C LEU A 246 45.73 -23.80 -16.00
N LYS A 247 46.06 -22.57 -15.65
CA LYS A 247 45.17 -21.63 -14.98
C LYS A 247 44.64 -20.62 -16.00
N HIS A 248 43.34 -20.52 -16.13
CA HIS A 248 42.66 -19.56 -17.00
C HIS A 248 42.29 -18.27 -16.26
N PHE A 249 42.51 -17.14 -16.91
CA PHE A 249 42.11 -15.81 -16.41
C PHE A 249 41.39 -15.08 -17.53
N SER A 250 40.36 -14.32 -17.15
CA SER A 250 39.63 -13.46 -18.06
C SER A 250 39.39 -12.11 -17.42
N ASN A 251 39.68 -11.02 -18.13
CA ASN A 251 39.31 -9.66 -17.73
C ASN A 251 37.92 -9.28 -18.25
N ARG A 252 37.21 -10.23 -18.91
CA ARG A 252 35.85 -10.10 -19.30
C ARG A 252 34.94 -10.60 -18.19
N PHE A 253 33.78 -9.97 -18.03
CA PHE A 253 32.77 -10.42 -17.09
C PHE A 253 31.90 -11.49 -17.74
N GLU A 254 32.51 -12.65 -18.01
CA GLU A 254 31.91 -13.77 -18.75
C GLU A 254 32.18 -15.12 -18.04
N MET A 255 31.18 -16.00 -18.04
CA MET A 255 31.29 -17.38 -17.56
C MET A 255 30.24 -18.24 -18.22
N ASP A 256 30.55 -19.51 -18.46
CA ASP A 256 29.65 -20.50 -19.09
C ASP A 256 29.03 -20.04 -20.44
N GLY A 257 29.76 -19.19 -21.19
CA GLY A 257 29.32 -18.65 -22.48
C GLY A 257 28.32 -17.49 -22.35
N ILE A 258 28.11 -16.98 -21.15
CA ILE A 258 27.23 -15.83 -20.87
C ILE A 258 28.10 -14.61 -20.51
N THR A 259 27.83 -13.48 -21.18
CA THR A 259 28.37 -12.19 -20.80
C THR A 259 27.44 -11.56 -19.76
N PHE A 260 27.96 -11.20 -18.58
CA PHE A 260 27.20 -10.63 -17.48
C PHE A 260 27.31 -9.11 -17.48
N LEU A 261 26.28 -8.48 -16.89
CA LEU A 261 26.31 -7.06 -16.63
C LEU A 261 27.05 -6.78 -15.31
N GLU A 262 27.93 -5.81 -15.32
CA GLU A 262 28.63 -5.39 -14.09
C GLU A 262 27.62 -4.77 -13.12
N PRO A 263 27.68 -5.16 -11.81
CA PRO A 263 26.78 -4.62 -10.80
C PRO A 263 26.97 -3.10 -10.67
N ASN A 264 25.90 -2.36 -10.90
CA ASN A 264 25.83 -0.92 -10.67
C ASN A 264 24.43 -0.54 -10.15
N VAL A 265 24.28 0.66 -9.64
CA VAL A 265 23.02 1.13 -9.02
C VAL A 265 21.84 1.09 -9.99
N HIS A 266 22.08 1.33 -11.29
CA HIS A 266 21.03 1.34 -12.31
C HIS A 266 20.51 -0.06 -12.63
N LEU A 267 21.36 -1.09 -12.52
CA LEU A 267 20.95 -2.49 -12.73
C LEU A 267 19.90 -2.94 -11.71
N PHE A 268 19.92 -2.38 -10.51
CA PHE A 268 18.98 -2.70 -9.43
C PHE A 268 17.80 -1.72 -9.35
N SER A 269 17.64 -0.83 -10.32
CA SER A 269 16.55 0.15 -10.35
C SER A 269 15.46 -0.26 -11.32
N PHE A 270 14.28 -0.64 -10.82
CA PHE A 270 13.12 -0.92 -11.66
C PHE A 270 12.46 0.33 -12.26
N ASN A 271 12.88 1.53 -11.84
CA ASN A 271 12.47 2.81 -12.43
C ASN A 271 13.38 3.26 -13.56
N ASN A 272 14.47 2.52 -13.83
CA ASN A 272 15.42 2.80 -14.90
C ASN A 272 15.32 1.68 -15.95
N PRO A 273 15.23 1.99 -17.26
CA PRO A 273 15.16 0.98 -18.32
C PRO A 273 16.30 -0.03 -18.30
N TYR A 274 17.48 0.37 -17.78
CA TYR A 274 18.65 -0.54 -17.67
C TYR A 274 18.43 -1.67 -16.66
N GLY A 275 17.68 -1.43 -15.56
CA GLY A 275 17.44 -2.41 -14.51
C GLY A 275 16.03 -3.00 -14.55
N ALA A 276 15.09 -2.32 -15.19
CA ALA A 276 13.70 -2.77 -15.27
C ALA A 276 13.55 -4.06 -16.08
N CYS A 277 12.57 -4.88 -15.72
CA CYS A 277 12.16 -6.00 -16.56
C CYS A 277 11.67 -5.47 -17.91
N PRO A 278 12.22 -5.95 -19.05
CA PRO A 278 11.89 -5.43 -20.37
C PRO A 278 10.44 -5.72 -20.81
N GLU A 279 9.77 -6.69 -20.20
CA GLU A 279 8.38 -7.04 -20.52
C GLU A 279 7.35 -6.17 -19.81
N CYS A 280 7.59 -5.83 -18.53
CA CYS A 280 6.64 -5.05 -17.73
C CYS A 280 7.15 -3.65 -17.36
N ASP A 281 8.28 -3.19 -17.91
CA ASP A 281 8.88 -1.89 -17.64
C ASP A 281 8.97 -1.53 -16.14
N GLY A 282 9.23 -2.54 -15.30
CA GLY A 282 9.34 -2.35 -13.85
C GLY A 282 8.02 -2.25 -13.08
N TYR A 283 6.87 -2.42 -13.74
CA TYR A 283 5.57 -2.44 -13.05
C TYR A 283 5.32 -3.73 -12.27
N GLY A 284 5.94 -4.84 -12.69
CA GLY A 284 5.74 -6.17 -12.13
C GLY A 284 4.48 -6.87 -12.61
N ASP A 285 3.56 -6.13 -13.26
CA ASP A 285 2.32 -6.64 -13.84
C ASP A 285 2.28 -6.28 -15.32
N THR A 286 1.57 -7.12 -16.09
CA THR A 286 1.25 -6.92 -17.50
C THR A 286 -0.26 -6.99 -17.68
N ILE A 287 -0.77 -6.46 -18.79
CA ILE A 287 -2.17 -6.67 -19.16
C ILE A 287 -2.23 -7.96 -19.96
N GLY A 288 -2.84 -8.98 -19.39
CA GLY A 288 -2.96 -10.29 -19.98
C GLY A 288 -4.24 -11.01 -19.59
N LEU A 289 -4.37 -12.28 -19.95
CA LEU A 289 -5.45 -13.14 -19.47
C LEU A 289 -5.28 -13.37 -17.97
N ASP A 290 -6.29 -13.02 -17.20
CA ASP A 290 -6.26 -13.11 -15.74
C ASP A 290 -6.86 -14.45 -15.29
N GLU A 291 -6.03 -15.35 -14.78
CA GLU A 291 -6.48 -16.66 -14.30
C GLU A 291 -7.55 -16.54 -13.21
N ASP A 292 -7.47 -15.52 -12.38
CA ASP A 292 -8.46 -15.27 -11.32
C ASP A 292 -9.83 -14.87 -11.87
N LEU A 293 -9.88 -14.21 -13.02
CA LEU A 293 -11.13 -13.92 -13.74
C LEU A 293 -11.63 -15.14 -14.52
N ILE A 294 -10.72 -15.98 -15.00
CA ILE A 294 -11.04 -17.21 -15.74
C ILE A 294 -11.55 -18.29 -14.79
N VAL A 295 -10.92 -18.45 -13.62
CA VAL A 295 -11.28 -19.43 -12.59
C VAL A 295 -11.52 -18.69 -11.26
N PRO A 296 -12.58 -17.91 -11.12
CA PRO A 296 -12.81 -17.07 -9.93
C PRO A 296 -13.15 -17.87 -8.67
N ASN A 297 -13.56 -19.12 -8.80
CA ASN A 297 -13.79 -20.05 -7.71
C ASN A 297 -12.94 -21.31 -7.88
N THR A 298 -11.79 -21.30 -7.24
CA THR A 298 -10.85 -22.44 -7.28
C THR A 298 -11.34 -23.66 -6.49
N GLY A 299 -12.38 -23.54 -5.68
CA GLY A 299 -13.03 -24.65 -4.98
C GLY A 299 -13.89 -25.53 -5.88
N LEU A 300 -14.22 -25.08 -7.09
CA LEU A 300 -14.93 -25.88 -8.08
C LEU A 300 -13.97 -26.73 -8.90
N SER A 301 -14.45 -27.89 -9.34
CA SER A 301 -13.76 -28.73 -10.34
C SER A 301 -14.11 -28.28 -11.75
N VAL A 302 -13.36 -28.78 -12.75
CA VAL A 302 -13.68 -28.54 -14.18
C VAL A 302 -15.09 -29.04 -14.52
N TYR A 303 -15.48 -30.18 -13.95
CA TYR A 303 -16.83 -30.74 -14.10
C TYR A 303 -17.93 -29.79 -13.56
N GLU A 304 -17.66 -29.13 -12.42
CA GLU A 304 -18.56 -28.17 -11.77
C GLU A 304 -18.49 -26.77 -12.38
N ASN A 305 -17.93 -26.61 -13.55
CA ASN A 305 -17.77 -25.33 -14.23
C ASN A 305 -16.82 -24.32 -13.51
N ALA A 306 -15.65 -24.76 -13.04
CA ALA A 306 -14.62 -23.87 -12.51
C ALA A 306 -14.20 -22.81 -13.54
N ILE A 307 -14.14 -23.18 -14.83
CA ILE A 307 -13.67 -22.34 -15.93
C ILE A 307 -14.82 -21.50 -16.47
N TYR A 308 -14.88 -20.24 -16.08
CA TYR A 308 -16.00 -19.33 -16.42
C TYR A 308 -16.15 -19.02 -17.90
N PRO A 309 -15.09 -18.83 -18.70
CA PRO A 309 -15.22 -18.61 -20.15
C PRO A 309 -15.92 -19.76 -20.88
N TRP A 310 -15.88 -20.97 -20.33
CA TRP A 310 -16.50 -22.17 -20.91
C TRP A 310 -17.94 -22.38 -20.44
N ARG A 311 -18.51 -21.45 -19.69
CA ARG A 311 -19.92 -21.49 -19.27
C ARG A 311 -20.82 -20.98 -20.39
N GLY A 312 -22.06 -21.43 -20.38
CA GLY A 312 -23.07 -21.05 -21.36
C GLY A 312 -23.13 -22.04 -22.53
N GLU A 313 -24.29 -22.07 -23.20
CA GLU A 313 -24.63 -23.09 -24.22
C GLU A 313 -23.62 -23.18 -25.38
N THR A 314 -23.11 -22.05 -25.82
CA THR A 314 -22.20 -21.98 -26.96
C THR A 314 -20.75 -22.35 -26.62
N MET A 315 -20.29 -22.07 -25.38
CA MET A 315 -18.90 -22.24 -24.98
C MET A 315 -18.66 -23.50 -24.14
N SER A 316 -19.72 -24.14 -23.65
CA SER A 316 -19.64 -25.42 -22.92
C SER A 316 -18.99 -26.55 -23.71
N TRP A 317 -19.04 -26.46 -25.04
CA TRP A 317 -18.39 -27.42 -25.93
C TRP A 317 -16.88 -27.63 -25.63
N PHE A 318 -16.15 -26.54 -25.27
CA PHE A 318 -14.73 -26.61 -24.90
C PHE A 318 -14.52 -27.39 -23.60
N ARG A 319 -15.38 -27.17 -22.60
CA ARG A 319 -15.37 -27.96 -21.36
C ARG A 319 -15.69 -29.43 -21.64
N ASP A 320 -16.74 -29.67 -22.43
CA ASP A 320 -17.22 -31.02 -22.73
C ASP A 320 -16.20 -31.84 -23.52
N GLN A 321 -15.36 -31.21 -24.38
CA GLN A 321 -14.19 -31.86 -24.98
C GLN A 321 -13.23 -32.39 -23.91
N LEU A 322 -12.87 -31.58 -22.91
CA LEU A 322 -11.98 -31.98 -21.82
C LEU A 322 -12.63 -33.11 -21.01
N VAL A 323 -13.85 -32.91 -20.56
CA VAL A 323 -14.57 -33.84 -19.67
C VAL A 323 -14.74 -35.22 -20.34
N ASN A 324 -15.19 -35.24 -21.59
CA ASN A 324 -15.46 -36.49 -22.32
C ASN A 324 -14.20 -37.28 -22.70
N ASN A 325 -13.06 -36.60 -22.80
CA ASN A 325 -11.79 -37.23 -23.17
C ASN A 325 -10.81 -37.40 -21.99
N ALA A 326 -11.13 -36.92 -20.79
CA ALA A 326 -10.26 -36.88 -19.63
C ALA A 326 -9.64 -38.23 -19.27
N TYR A 327 -10.38 -39.34 -19.48
CA TYR A 327 -9.94 -40.70 -19.23
C TYR A 327 -8.78 -41.18 -20.15
N LYS A 328 -8.59 -40.49 -21.29
CA LYS A 328 -7.51 -40.82 -22.23
C LYS A 328 -6.13 -40.34 -21.79
N PHE A 329 -6.08 -39.41 -20.85
CA PHE A 329 -4.86 -38.80 -20.31
C PHE A 329 -4.90 -38.61 -18.80
N ASP A 330 -5.75 -39.37 -18.12
CA ASP A 330 -5.86 -39.50 -16.66
C ASP A 330 -6.02 -38.13 -15.92
N PHE A 331 -6.92 -37.25 -16.45
CA PHE A 331 -7.16 -35.96 -15.86
C PHE A 331 -8.31 -36.02 -14.85
N PRO A 332 -8.11 -35.54 -13.59
CA PRO A 332 -9.10 -35.63 -12.50
C PRO A 332 -10.16 -34.54 -12.58
N ILE A 333 -11.19 -34.73 -13.43
CA ILE A 333 -12.24 -33.73 -13.71
C ILE A 333 -13.08 -33.29 -12.49
N HIS A 334 -13.18 -34.12 -11.45
CA HIS A 334 -13.91 -33.82 -10.22
C HIS A 334 -13.06 -33.21 -9.10
N LYS A 335 -11.72 -33.10 -9.34
CA LYS A 335 -10.82 -32.53 -8.37
C LYS A 335 -10.94 -31.00 -8.38
N PRO A 336 -11.08 -30.34 -7.20
CA PRO A 336 -11.11 -28.88 -7.11
C PRO A 336 -9.90 -28.24 -7.79
N TRP A 337 -10.08 -27.09 -8.45
CA TRP A 337 -9.01 -26.42 -9.19
C TRP A 337 -7.77 -26.18 -8.34
N TYR A 338 -7.92 -25.76 -7.07
CA TYR A 338 -6.79 -25.51 -6.17
C TYR A 338 -5.96 -26.75 -5.82
N GLU A 339 -6.54 -27.96 -5.94
CA GLU A 339 -5.85 -29.23 -5.68
C GLU A 339 -5.16 -29.81 -6.92
N LEU A 340 -5.42 -29.27 -8.10
CA LEU A 340 -4.74 -29.67 -9.33
C LEU A 340 -3.25 -29.33 -9.22
N SER A 341 -2.39 -30.23 -9.68
CA SER A 341 -0.96 -29.96 -9.79
C SER A 341 -0.68 -28.85 -10.79
N ALA A 342 0.51 -28.24 -10.72
CA ALA A 342 0.94 -27.24 -11.71
C ALA A 342 0.87 -27.77 -13.14
N GLU A 343 1.29 -29.02 -13.35
CA GLU A 343 1.25 -29.71 -14.63
C GLU A 343 -0.19 -29.90 -15.13
N GLN A 344 -1.11 -30.29 -14.24
CA GLN A 344 -2.51 -30.47 -14.58
C GLN A 344 -3.17 -29.13 -14.96
N ARG A 345 -2.87 -28.06 -14.23
CA ARG A 345 -3.35 -26.70 -14.59
C ARG A 345 -2.75 -26.25 -15.91
N GLN A 346 -1.45 -26.44 -16.13
CA GLN A 346 -0.80 -26.11 -17.39
C GLN A 346 -1.41 -26.87 -18.56
N LEU A 347 -1.77 -28.14 -18.37
CA LEU A 347 -2.45 -28.94 -19.39
C LEU A 347 -3.82 -28.33 -19.78
N VAL A 348 -4.56 -27.78 -18.84
CA VAL A 348 -5.83 -27.09 -19.13
C VAL A 348 -5.57 -25.80 -19.93
N TRP A 349 -4.46 -25.12 -19.68
CA TRP A 349 -4.06 -23.95 -20.46
C TRP A 349 -3.62 -24.31 -21.87
N ASP A 350 -2.76 -25.27 -22.03
CA ASP A 350 -2.14 -25.62 -23.32
C ASP A 350 -3.05 -26.50 -24.20
N GLY A 351 -3.88 -27.33 -23.55
CA GLY A 351 -4.65 -28.36 -24.26
C GLY A 351 -3.78 -29.50 -24.71
N ASN A 352 -4.38 -30.44 -25.48
CA ASN A 352 -3.73 -31.56 -26.12
C ASN A 352 -4.50 -31.98 -27.38
N LYS A 353 -4.10 -33.09 -28.01
CA LYS A 353 -4.75 -33.62 -29.21
C LYS A 353 -6.24 -33.99 -29.03
N TYR A 354 -6.76 -34.02 -27.81
CA TYR A 354 -8.13 -34.43 -27.49
C TYR A 354 -9.05 -33.29 -27.12
N PHE A 355 -8.49 -32.14 -26.70
CA PHE A 355 -9.28 -30.96 -26.35
C PHE A 355 -8.50 -29.67 -26.59
N THR A 356 -9.22 -28.61 -26.90
CA THR A 356 -8.64 -27.26 -27.02
C THR A 356 -8.47 -26.65 -25.65
N GLY A 357 -7.24 -26.30 -25.27
CA GLY A 357 -6.95 -25.61 -24.00
C GLY A 357 -7.40 -24.15 -24.02
N LEU A 358 -7.26 -23.49 -22.85
CA LEU A 358 -7.61 -22.08 -22.68
C LEU A 358 -6.84 -21.17 -23.64
N THR A 359 -5.54 -21.43 -23.85
CA THR A 359 -4.73 -20.66 -24.81
C THR A 359 -5.31 -20.73 -26.23
N GLY A 360 -5.68 -21.90 -26.68
CA GLY A 360 -6.31 -22.11 -27.99
C GLY A 360 -7.68 -21.43 -28.07
N PHE A 361 -8.49 -21.55 -27.02
CA PHE A 361 -9.79 -20.90 -26.91
C PHE A 361 -9.68 -19.37 -27.03
N PHE A 362 -8.80 -18.74 -26.27
CA PHE A 362 -8.65 -17.29 -26.32
C PHE A 362 -8.04 -16.81 -27.63
N LYS A 363 -7.14 -17.58 -28.24
CA LYS A 363 -6.59 -17.31 -29.56
C LYS A 363 -7.69 -17.31 -30.62
N GLU A 364 -8.61 -18.28 -30.58
CA GLU A 364 -9.76 -18.33 -31.48
C GLU A 364 -10.69 -17.10 -31.32
N LEU A 365 -10.89 -16.63 -30.09
CA LEU A 365 -11.64 -15.41 -29.82
C LEU A 365 -10.90 -14.15 -30.36
N GLU A 366 -9.58 -14.09 -30.26
CA GLU A 366 -8.76 -13.01 -30.80
C GLU A 366 -8.82 -12.95 -32.34
N GLU A 367 -8.68 -14.08 -33.00
CA GLU A 367 -8.81 -14.18 -34.45
C GLU A 367 -10.22 -13.74 -34.95
N LYS A 368 -11.25 -14.00 -34.14
CA LYS A 368 -12.63 -13.60 -34.42
C LYS A 368 -13.04 -12.31 -33.71
N SER A 369 -12.09 -11.45 -33.34
CA SER A 369 -12.33 -10.18 -32.59
C SER A 369 -13.10 -9.13 -33.38
N TYR A 370 -13.30 -9.31 -34.71
CA TYR A 370 -14.22 -8.49 -35.51
C TYR A 370 -15.67 -8.58 -35.00
N LYS A 371 -16.05 -9.64 -34.30
CA LYS A 371 -17.36 -9.79 -33.65
C LYS A 371 -17.33 -9.06 -32.29
N ILE A 372 -18.28 -8.13 -32.07
CA ILE A 372 -18.39 -7.34 -30.85
C ILE A 372 -18.46 -8.22 -29.60
N GLN A 373 -19.21 -9.34 -29.68
CA GLN A 373 -19.38 -10.30 -28.59
C GLN A 373 -18.03 -10.89 -28.11
N ASN A 374 -17.14 -11.26 -29.06
CA ASN A 374 -15.83 -11.81 -28.73
C ASN A 374 -14.91 -10.76 -28.10
N ARG A 375 -14.97 -9.50 -28.56
CA ARG A 375 -14.22 -8.40 -27.94
C ARG A 375 -14.65 -8.15 -26.49
N VAL A 376 -15.96 -8.17 -26.24
CA VAL A 376 -16.50 -8.01 -24.89
C VAL A 376 -16.09 -9.19 -24.01
N LEU A 377 -16.12 -10.42 -24.55
CA LEU A 377 -15.70 -11.60 -23.82
C LEU A 377 -14.20 -11.56 -23.47
N LEU A 378 -13.34 -11.22 -24.44
CA LEU A 378 -11.90 -11.04 -24.21
C LEU A 378 -11.62 -9.96 -23.16
N ALA A 379 -12.27 -8.79 -23.26
CA ALA A 379 -12.11 -7.70 -22.32
C ALA A 379 -12.50 -8.09 -20.88
N ARG A 380 -13.49 -8.99 -20.73
CA ARG A 380 -13.94 -9.47 -19.42
C ARG A 380 -12.88 -10.30 -18.69
N TYR A 381 -12.03 -11.03 -19.42
CA TYR A 381 -11.03 -11.94 -18.85
C TYR A 381 -9.59 -11.38 -18.94
N ARG A 382 -9.42 -10.16 -19.46
CA ARG A 382 -8.15 -9.43 -19.42
C ARG A 382 -8.08 -8.57 -18.17
N GLY A 383 -6.98 -8.71 -17.45
CA GLY A 383 -6.72 -7.99 -16.23
C GLY A 383 -5.24 -7.69 -16.05
N LYS A 384 -4.91 -7.13 -14.90
CA LYS A 384 -3.51 -6.98 -14.48
C LYS A 384 -3.02 -8.32 -13.92
N THR A 385 -2.17 -8.98 -14.67
CA THR A 385 -1.55 -10.26 -14.30
C THR A 385 -0.10 -10.05 -13.90
N ARG A 386 0.43 -10.93 -13.06
CA ARG A 386 1.87 -10.92 -12.78
C ARG A 386 2.65 -11.14 -14.06
N CYS A 387 3.67 -10.32 -14.28
CA CYS A 387 4.56 -10.46 -15.42
C CYS A 387 5.19 -11.86 -15.45
N HIS A 388 5.08 -12.56 -16.58
CA HIS A 388 5.60 -13.92 -16.74
C HIS A 388 7.14 -14.00 -16.70
N SER A 389 7.83 -12.93 -17.13
CA SER A 389 9.29 -12.88 -17.17
C SER A 389 9.89 -12.64 -15.79
N CYS A 390 9.42 -11.64 -15.05
CA CYS A 390 9.97 -11.28 -13.75
C CYS A 390 9.17 -11.82 -12.55
N HIS A 391 8.03 -12.45 -12.77
CA HIS A 391 7.14 -12.97 -11.71
C HIS A 391 6.79 -11.95 -10.62
N GLY A 392 6.59 -10.68 -11.03
CA GLY A 392 6.31 -9.57 -10.11
C GLY A 392 7.54 -8.94 -9.44
N ARG A 393 8.74 -9.43 -9.71
CA ARG A 393 10.01 -8.94 -9.13
C ARG A 393 10.50 -7.62 -9.73
N ARG A 394 9.91 -7.17 -10.85
CA ARG A 394 10.11 -5.89 -11.52
C ARG A 394 11.47 -5.68 -12.17
N LEU A 395 12.51 -6.37 -11.72
CA LEU A 395 13.85 -6.28 -12.26
C LEU A 395 14.06 -7.28 -13.40
N ARG A 396 15.00 -6.99 -14.25
CA ARG A 396 15.50 -7.92 -15.24
C ARG A 396 16.20 -9.11 -14.57
N LYS A 397 16.25 -10.27 -15.26
CA LYS A 397 16.81 -11.50 -14.70
C LYS A 397 18.29 -11.37 -14.31
N GLU A 398 19.05 -10.56 -15.04
CA GLU A 398 20.48 -10.34 -14.82
C GLU A 398 20.76 -9.69 -13.45
N ALA A 399 19.87 -8.83 -12.96
CA ALA A 399 19.98 -8.25 -11.61
C ALA A 399 19.89 -9.31 -10.50
N ASN A 400 19.19 -10.43 -10.76
CA ASN A 400 19.03 -11.51 -9.78
C ASN A 400 20.21 -12.49 -9.75
N TYR A 401 21.14 -12.38 -10.71
CA TYR A 401 22.39 -13.13 -10.66
C TYR A 401 23.36 -12.57 -9.62
N VAL A 402 23.17 -11.31 -9.24
CA VAL A 402 23.97 -10.66 -8.20
C VAL A 402 23.36 -11.01 -6.84
N LYS A 403 24.20 -11.55 -5.94
CA LYS A 403 23.77 -12.05 -4.63
C LYS A 403 24.69 -11.55 -3.52
N ILE A 404 24.12 -11.39 -2.33
CA ILE A 404 24.81 -11.19 -1.05
C ILE A 404 24.38 -12.37 -0.18
N GLN A 405 25.32 -13.17 0.29
CA GLN A 405 25.06 -14.41 1.04
C GLN A 405 23.95 -15.30 0.40
N GLY A 406 24.06 -15.50 -0.92
CA GLY A 406 23.15 -16.36 -1.66
C GLY A 406 21.76 -15.77 -1.98
N LYS A 407 21.45 -14.55 -1.52
CA LYS A 407 20.17 -13.86 -1.75
C LYS A 407 20.33 -12.73 -2.76
N SER A 408 19.46 -12.66 -3.76
CA SER A 408 19.35 -11.53 -4.68
C SER A 408 18.56 -10.38 -4.01
N ILE A 409 18.64 -9.18 -4.57
CA ILE A 409 17.85 -8.03 -4.10
C ILE A 409 16.33 -8.35 -4.17
N SER A 410 15.89 -9.06 -5.21
CA SER A 410 14.49 -9.46 -5.35
C SER A 410 14.05 -10.42 -4.24
N ASP A 411 14.91 -11.35 -3.84
CA ASP A 411 14.59 -12.27 -2.74
C ASP A 411 14.47 -11.52 -1.40
N LEU A 412 15.33 -10.52 -1.17
CA LEU A 412 15.29 -9.72 0.07
C LEU A 412 14.07 -8.82 0.17
N VAL A 413 13.56 -8.27 -0.93
CA VAL A 413 12.39 -7.39 -0.88
C VAL A 413 11.06 -8.17 -0.80
N GLU A 414 11.07 -9.47 -1.05
CA GLU A 414 9.90 -10.35 -0.96
C GLU A 414 9.69 -10.96 0.43
N ILE A 415 10.71 -10.99 1.29
CA ILE A 415 10.57 -11.44 2.67
C ILE A 415 10.03 -10.33 3.58
N SER A 416 9.43 -10.73 4.71
CA SER A 416 8.94 -9.77 5.69
C SER A 416 10.08 -8.94 6.31
N ILE A 417 9.76 -7.72 6.74
CA ILE A 417 10.71 -6.81 7.41
C ILE A 417 11.37 -7.50 8.60
N GLU A 418 10.65 -8.30 9.39
CA GLU A 418 11.22 -9.07 10.50
C GLU A 418 12.29 -10.06 10.03
N LYS A 419 12.02 -10.81 8.97
CA LYS A 419 12.99 -11.77 8.39
C LYS A 419 14.17 -11.04 7.75
N LEU A 420 13.91 -9.87 7.15
CA LEU A 420 14.96 -9.05 6.57
C LEU A 420 15.90 -8.48 7.64
N GLN A 421 15.37 -8.07 8.80
CA GLN A 421 16.18 -7.67 9.95
C GLN A 421 17.05 -8.82 10.46
N ALA A 422 16.48 -10.04 10.58
CA ALA A 422 17.25 -11.22 10.97
C ALA A 422 18.39 -11.49 9.98
N PHE A 423 18.10 -11.44 8.68
CA PHE A 423 19.13 -11.60 7.63
C PHE A 423 20.30 -10.62 7.80
N PHE A 424 20.02 -9.32 8.02
CA PHE A 424 21.10 -8.32 8.18
C PHE A 424 21.85 -8.43 9.50
N ARG A 425 21.23 -8.97 10.56
CA ARG A 425 21.92 -9.24 11.83
C ARG A 425 22.87 -10.44 11.72
N GLU A 426 22.52 -11.43 10.91
CA GLU A 426 23.28 -12.66 10.70
C GLU A 426 24.29 -12.52 9.53
N LEU A 427 24.32 -11.36 8.87
CA LEU A 427 25.16 -11.12 7.69
C LEU A 427 26.64 -11.17 8.05
N THR A 428 27.37 -12.11 7.44
CA THR A 428 28.80 -12.27 7.61
C THR A 428 29.52 -11.70 6.39
N LEU A 429 30.36 -10.71 6.58
CA LEU A 429 31.09 -10.01 5.54
C LEU A 429 32.59 -10.08 5.80
N SER A 430 33.39 -10.07 4.76
CA SER A 430 34.85 -9.88 4.88
C SER A 430 35.18 -8.50 5.48
N PRO A 431 36.37 -8.29 6.07
CA PRO A 431 36.76 -6.99 6.61
C PRO A 431 36.62 -5.84 5.62
N TYR A 432 36.98 -6.05 4.36
CA TYR A 432 36.80 -5.06 3.29
C TYR A 432 35.33 -4.75 3.02
N GLU A 433 34.49 -5.78 2.85
CA GLU A 433 33.05 -5.62 2.61
C GLU A 433 32.36 -4.94 3.79
N GLN A 434 32.81 -5.21 5.05
CA GLN A 434 32.30 -4.55 6.25
C GLN A 434 32.57 -3.04 6.23
N GLU A 435 33.78 -2.61 5.89
CA GLU A 435 34.09 -1.18 5.83
C GLU A 435 33.33 -0.45 4.74
N VAL A 436 33.20 -1.07 3.55
CA VAL A 436 32.45 -0.52 2.42
C VAL A 436 30.94 -0.42 2.72
N ALA A 437 30.37 -1.43 3.39
CA ALA A 437 28.93 -1.52 3.66
C ALA A 437 28.52 -0.83 4.96
N LYS A 438 29.42 -0.47 5.85
CA LYS A 438 29.19 0.00 7.23
C LYS A 438 28.08 1.06 7.33
N ARG A 439 28.19 2.16 6.59
CA ARG A 439 27.20 3.25 6.63
C ARG A 439 25.85 2.81 6.06
N LEU A 440 25.86 2.00 5.00
CA LEU A 440 24.63 1.51 4.37
C LEU A 440 23.88 0.57 5.31
N LEU A 441 24.58 -0.32 6.00
CA LEU A 441 23.98 -1.26 6.95
C LEU A 441 23.39 -0.56 8.17
N ILE A 442 24.03 0.51 8.66
CA ILE A 442 23.47 1.33 9.75
C ILE A 442 22.14 1.93 9.33
N GLU A 443 22.07 2.54 8.15
CA GLU A 443 20.85 3.16 7.64
C GLU A 443 19.73 2.14 7.36
N ILE A 444 20.08 1.00 6.75
CA ILE A 444 19.12 -0.09 6.49
C ILE A 444 18.55 -0.63 7.80
N ASN A 445 19.42 -0.97 8.76
CA ASN A 445 18.99 -1.53 10.04
C ASN A 445 18.15 -0.55 10.86
N SER A 446 18.51 0.72 10.87
CA SER A 446 17.77 1.77 11.58
C SER A 446 16.35 1.91 11.02
N ARG A 447 16.21 2.02 9.69
CA ARG A 447 14.89 2.14 9.04
C ARG A 447 14.04 0.88 9.19
N LEU A 448 14.62 -0.31 9.08
CA LEU A 448 13.93 -1.56 9.33
C LEU A 448 13.44 -1.64 10.78
N GLN A 449 14.25 -1.17 11.74
CA GLN A 449 13.89 -1.12 13.15
C GLN A 449 12.70 -0.18 13.37
N PHE A 450 12.69 1.02 12.79
CA PHE A 450 11.56 1.94 12.91
C PHE A 450 10.27 1.35 12.33
N LEU A 451 10.34 0.64 11.20
CA LEU A 451 9.17 -0.05 10.64
C LEU A 451 8.65 -1.16 11.57
N SER A 452 9.54 -1.89 12.22
CA SER A 452 9.15 -2.90 13.22
C SER A 452 8.54 -2.26 14.47
N ASP A 453 9.11 -1.13 14.93
CA ASP A 453 8.63 -0.42 16.13
C ASP A 453 7.22 0.16 15.93
N VAL A 454 6.88 0.58 14.72
CA VAL A 454 5.50 1.01 14.39
C VAL A 454 4.55 -0.17 14.06
N GLY A 455 4.99 -1.42 14.27
CA GLY A 455 4.15 -2.61 14.09
C GLY A 455 3.97 -3.07 12.64
N LEU A 456 4.88 -2.70 11.73
CA LEU A 456 4.83 -3.06 10.31
C LEU A 456 5.79 -4.19 9.92
N GLY A 457 6.33 -4.92 10.88
CA GLY A 457 7.30 -6.00 10.67
C GLY A 457 6.83 -7.13 9.74
N TYR A 458 5.52 -7.31 9.60
CA TYR A 458 4.90 -8.30 8.72
C TYR A 458 4.88 -7.91 7.24
N LEU A 459 5.07 -6.63 6.91
CA LEU A 459 5.09 -6.16 5.52
C LEU A 459 6.35 -6.62 4.79
N THR A 460 6.25 -6.62 3.45
CA THR A 460 7.40 -6.82 2.56
C THR A 460 7.77 -5.50 1.87
N LEU A 461 9.04 -5.31 1.54
CA LEU A 461 9.48 -4.09 0.86
C LEU A 461 8.93 -3.97 -0.57
N ASN A 462 8.60 -5.09 -1.22
CA ASN A 462 8.01 -5.11 -2.57
C ASN A 462 6.51 -4.82 -2.59
N ARG A 463 5.84 -4.70 -1.43
CA ARG A 463 4.41 -4.40 -1.38
C ARG A 463 4.13 -3.03 -1.98
N LYS A 464 3.16 -2.98 -2.90
CA LYS A 464 2.76 -1.74 -3.59
C LYS A 464 2.08 -0.77 -2.62
N SER A 465 2.46 0.50 -2.67
CA SER A 465 1.92 1.54 -1.78
C SER A 465 0.40 1.71 -1.90
N ASN A 466 -0.15 1.54 -3.11
CA ASN A 466 -1.59 1.62 -3.35
C ASN A 466 -2.41 0.43 -2.79
N THR A 467 -1.76 -0.59 -2.25
CA THR A 467 -2.41 -1.74 -1.59
C THR A 467 -2.38 -1.63 -0.06
N LEU A 468 -1.78 -0.58 0.46
CA LEU A 468 -1.70 -0.33 1.89
C LEU A 468 -3.01 0.27 2.42
N SER A 469 -3.35 -0.03 3.66
CA SER A 469 -4.39 0.71 4.38
C SER A 469 -3.92 2.12 4.73
N GLY A 470 -4.85 3.03 5.03
CA GLY A 470 -4.52 4.39 5.46
C GLY A 470 -3.58 4.40 6.67
N GLY A 471 -3.86 3.59 7.69
CA GLY A 471 -3.02 3.46 8.87
C GLY A 471 -1.64 2.84 8.58
N GLU A 472 -1.53 1.85 7.67
CA GLU A 472 -0.22 1.31 7.25
C GLU A 472 0.62 2.40 6.57
N SER A 473 0.02 3.19 5.66
CA SER A 473 0.69 4.28 4.96
C SER A 473 1.16 5.37 5.93
N GLN A 474 0.32 5.77 6.86
CA GLN A 474 0.65 6.77 7.88
C GLN A 474 1.82 6.33 8.76
N ARG A 475 1.83 5.06 9.20
CA ARG A 475 2.93 4.50 10.00
C ARG A 475 4.25 4.38 9.20
N ILE A 476 4.18 4.10 7.89
CA ILE A 476 5.36 4.16 7.03
C ILE A 476 5.93 5.58 7.00
N ASN A 477 5.08 6.59 6.83
CA ASN A 477 5.51 7.99 6.84
C ASN A 477 6.10 8.40 8.19
N LEU A 478 5.52 7.93 9.30
CA LEU A 478 6.04 8.15 10.64
C LEU A 478 7.43 7.50 10.82
N ALA A 479 7.60 6.25 10.39
CA ALA A 479 8.88 5.55 10.45
C ALA A 479 9.96 6.24 9.58
N THR A 480 9.58 6.74 8.41
CA THR A 480 10.47 7.50 7.51
C THR A 480 10.88 8.84 8.16
N SER A 481 9.95 9.52 8.82
CA SER A 481 10.22 10.78 9.54
C SER A 481 11.19 10.60 10.70
N LEU A 482 11.10 9.48 11.43
CA LEU A 482 12.09 9.11 12.46
C LEU A 482 13.48 8.90 11.86
N GLY A 483 13.54 8.26 10.69
CA GLY A 483 14.80 8.04 9.96
C GLY A 483 15.48 9.33 9.49
N SER A 484 14.73 10.43 9.31
CA SER A 484 15.30 11.72 8.89
C SER A 484 16.04 12.48 9.99
N SER A 485 15.91 12.04 11.26
CA SER A 485 16.60 12.63 12.44
C SER A 485 16.47 14.16 12.57
N LEU A 486 15.36 14.74 12.11
CA LEU A 486 15.11 16.17 12.23
C LEU A 486 14.87 16.55 13.70
N VAL A 487 15.51 17.64 14.14
CA VAL A 487 15.43 18.15 15.51
C VAL A 487 14.86 19.56 15.51
N GLY A 488 14.07 19.89 16.55
CA GLY A 488 13.47 21.22 16.69
C GLY A 488 12.30 21.48 15.74
N SER A 489 11.77 20.45 15.13
CA SER A 489 10.60 20.50 14.22
C SER A 489 9.30 20.26 14.97
N MET A 490 8.20 20.56 14.32
CA MET A 490 6.85 20.31 14.80
C MET A 490 6.21 19.22 13.94
N TYR A 491 5.90 18.08 14.54
CA TYR A 491 5.20 16.99 13.89
C TYR A 491 3.72 17.05 14.25
N ILE A 492 2.85 17.03 13.24
CA ILE A 492 1.40 17.03 13.42
C ILE A 492 0.86 15.76 12.80
N LEU A 493 0.22 14.92 13.61
CA LEU A 493 -0.29 13.62 13.22
C LEU A 493 -1.81 13.59 13.36
N ASP A 494 -2.47 13.01 12.36
CA ASP A 494 -3.93 12.85 12.34
C ASP A 494 -4.29 11.40 12.69
N GLU A 495 -4.80 11.19 13.90
CA GLU A 495 -5.29 9.90 14.40
C GLU A 495 -4.37 8.70 14.10
N PRO A 496 -3.11 8.73 14.54
CA PRO A 496 -2.14 7.67 14.18
C PRO A 496 -2.45 6.30 14.79
N SER A 497 -3.38 6.20 15.75
CA SER A 497 -3.85 4.92 16.32
C SER A 497 -4.84 4.16 15.43
N ILE A 498 -5.29 4.75 14.32
CA ILE A 498 -6.31 4.14 13.47
C ILE A 498 -5.94 2.73 13.01
N GLY A 499 -6.91 1.81 13.16
CA GLY A 499 -6.77 0.41 12.78
C GLY A 499 -5.71 -0.35 13.57
N LEU A 500 -5.25 0.22 14.71
CA LEU A 500 -4.35 -0.45 15.63
C LEU A 500 -5.11 -1.26 16.67
N HIS A 501 -4.60 -2.42 16.93
CA HIS A 501 -4.96 -3.18 18.12
C HIS A 501 -4.33 -2.51 19.38
N PRO A 502 -4.95 -2.53 20.58
CA PRO A 502 -4.40 -1.93 21.79
C PRO A 502 -2.94 -2.30 22.08
N ARG A 503 -2.52 -3.53 21.80
CA ARG A 503 -1.12 -3.96 21.88
C ARG A 503 -0.18 -3.10 21.00
N ASP A 504 -0.61 -2.76 19.80
CA ASP A 504 0.22 -2.02 18.84
C ASP A 504 0.19 -0.52 19.14
N THR A 505 -0.88 0.00 19.78
CA THR A 505 -0.95 1.37 20.29
C THR A 505 0.16 1.66 21.31
N HIS A 506 0.51 0.74 22.18
CA HIS A 506 1.63 0.91 23.11
C HIS A 506 2.99 1.05 22.41
N ARG A 507 3.18 0.38 21.26
CA ARG A 507 4.39 0.54 20.44
C ARG A 507 4.42 1.92 19.78
N LEU A 508 3.29 2.37 19.25
CA LEU A 508 3.14 3.71 18.69
C LEU A 508 3.46 4.80 19.73
N ILE A 509 2.96 4.67 20.95
CA ILE A 509 3.26 5.61 22.06
C ILE A 509 4.77 5.72 22.31
N LYS A 510 5.51 4.61 22.31
CA LYS A 510 6.97 4.64 22.44
C LYS A 510 7.63 5.42 21.32
N VAL A 511 7.17 5.22 20.09
CA VAL A 511 7.67 5.92 18.90
C VAL A 511 7.40 7.43 19.00
N LEU A 512 6.19 7.83 19.38
CA LEU A 512 5.83 9.25 19.57
C LEU A 512 6.68 9.91 20.66
N LYS A 513 6.92 9.21 21.78
CA LYS A 513 7.81 9.67 22.86
C LYS A 513 9.27 9.79 22.38
N SER A 514 9.76 8.83 21.62
CA SER A 514 11.11 8.89 21.03
C SER A 514 11.26 10.10 20.12
N LEU A 515 10.24 10.40 19.29
CA LEU A 515 10.24 11.57 18.42
C LEU A 515 10.26 12.88 19.22
N ARG A 516 9.51 12.96 20.32
CA ARG A 516 9.55 14.08 21.28
C ARG A 516 10.94 14.22 21.93
N ASP A 517 11.50 13.10 22.40
CA ASP A 517 12.76 13.07 23.15
C ASP A 517 13.97 13.47 22.28
N LEU A 518 13.84 13.40 20.95
CA LEU A 518 14.79 14.02 20.00
C LEU A 518 14.73 15.56 20.01
N GLY A 519 13.86 16.18 20.81
CA GLY A 519 13.73 17.64 20.91
C GLY A 519 12.70 18.23 19.92
N ASN A 520 11.72 17.44 19.50
CA ASN A 520 10.63 17.88 18.63
C ASN A 520 9.35 18.14 19.43
N THR A 521 8.47 18.98 18.89
CA THR A 521 7.11 19.14 19.38
C THR A 521 6.23 18.18 18.60
N VAL A 522 5.55 17.26 19.29
CA VAL A 522 4.70 16.24 18.67
C VAL A 522 3.25 16.55 19.02
N ILE A 523 2.45 16.91 18.03
CA ILE A 523 1.05 17.26 18.17
C ILE A 523 0.24 16.16 17.50
N VAL A 524 -0.69 15.58 18.24
CA VAL A 524 -1.49 14.43 17.78
C VAL A 524 -2.96 14.77 17.93
N VAL A 525 -3.72 14.72 16.84
CA VAL A 525 -5.18 14.75 16.91
C VAL A 525 -5.62 13.32 17.23
N GLU A 526 -6.26 13.11 18.38
CA GLU A 526 -6.53 11.73 18.86
C GLU A 526 -7.75 11.60 19.77
N HIS A 527 -8.28 10.36 19.78
CA HIS A 527 -9.38 9.94 20.64
C HIS A 527 -9.05 8.70 21.49
N ASP A 528 -7.87 8.09 21.28
CA ASP A 528 -7.43 6.91 22.01
C ASP A 528 -7.04 7.27 23.45
N ALA A 529 -7.63 6.53 24.43
CA ALA A 529 -7.40 6.78 25.85
C ALA A 529 -5.94 6.58 26.27
N ASP A 530 -5.24 5.58 25.69
CA ASP A 530 -3.85 5.26 26.06
C ASP A 530 -2.90 6.34 25.56
N ILE A 531 -3.14 6.89 24.35
CA ILE A 531 -2.37 8.02 23.82
C ILE A 531 -2.62 9.28 24.63
N MET A 532 -3.88 9.58 24.99
CA MET A 532 -4.21 10.71 25.88
C MET A 532 -3.54 10.57 27.24
N LYS A 533 -3.55 9.38 27.84
CA LYS A 533 -2.87 9.08 29.10
C LYS A 533 -1.36 9.25 29.02
N ALA A 534 -0.77 8.98 27.85
CA ALA A 534 0.67 9.08 27.63
C ALA A 534 1.14 10.48 27.25
N ALA A 535 0.22 11.42 26.96
CA ALA A 535 0.50 12.79 26.57
C ALA A 535 1.03 13.62 27.74
N ASP A 536 1.93 14.56 27.43
CA ASP A 536 2.42 15.55 28.40
C ASP A 536 1.40 16.68 28.59
N TYR A 537 0.64 16.99 27.53
CA TYR A 537 -0.36 18.05 27.54
C TYR A 537 -1.53 17.70 26.61
N ILE A 538 -2.76 18.06 27.01
CA ILE A 538 -3.97 17.77 26.26
C ILE A 538 -4.77 19.05 26.07
N ILE A 539 -5.33 19.24 24.89
CA ILE A 539 -6.22 20.33 24.52
C ILE A 539 -7.54 19.70 24.07
N ASP A 540 -8.60 19.94 24.81
CA ASP A 540 -9.95 19.44 24.52
C ASP A 540 -10.78 20.54 23.85
N ILE A 541 -11.27 20.24 22.63
CA ILE A 541 -12.04 21.20 21.81
C ILE A 541 -13.51 20.77 21.79
N GLY A 542 -14.38 21.71 22.14
CA GLY A 542 -15.81 21.48 22.24
C GLY A 542 -16.62 22.78 22.32
N PRO A 543 -17.71 22.81 23.09
CA PRO A 543 -18.29 21.68 23.88
C PRO A 543 -18.97 20.62 23.01
N GLU A 544 -19.45 20.98 21.82
CA GLU A 544 -20.17 20.14 20.87
C GLU A 544 -19.49 20.16 19.47
N ALA A 545 -20.20 19.73 18.43
CA ALA A 545 -19.74 19.71 17.05
C ALA A 545 -20.29 20.91 16.24
N GLY A 546 -19.69 21.21 15.10
CA GLY A 546 -20.14 22.22 14.14
C GLY A 546 -20.21 23.63 14.75
N THR A 547 -21.33 24.34 14.58
CA THR A 547 -21.52 25.70 15.06
C THR A 547 -21.50 25.82 16.59
N HIS A 548 -21.80 24.76 17.31
CA HIS A 548 -21.76 24.68 18.78
C HIS A 548 -20.40 24.20 19.31
N GLY A 549 -19.44 23.84 18.45
CA GLY A 549 -18.07 23.54 18.79
C GLY A 549 -17.14 24.74 18.66
N GLY A 550 -15.85 24.47 18.50
CA GLY A 550 -14.85 25.47 18.17
C GLY A 550 -14.31 26.30 19.35
N GLU A 551 -14.43 25.82 20.57
CA GLU A 551 -13.89 26.44 21.78
C GLU A 551 -12.91 25.49 22.48
N VAL A 552 -11.90 26.01 23.16
CA VAL A 552 -11.06 25.20 24.08
C VAL A 552 -11.81 25.06 25.39
N VAL A 553 -12.34 23.86 25.64
CA VAL A 553 -13.14 23.57 26.84
C VAL A 553 -12.29 23.12 28.02
N ALA A 554 -11.13 22.52 27.76
CA ALA A 554 -10.12 22.18 28.74
C ALA A 554 -8.73 22.16 28.11
N ALA A 555 -7.70 22.50 28.88
CA ALA A 555 -6.31 22.39 28.48
C ALA A 555 -5.45 22.11 29.71
N GLY A 556 -4.55 21.13 29.65
CA GLY A 556 -3.69 20.77 30.77
C GLY A 556 -3.17 19.34 30.71
N THR A 557 -2.74 18.80 31.86
CA THR A 557 -2.29 17.40 31.99
C THR A 557 -3.47 16.43 31.99
N TYR A 558 -3.20 15.16 31.84
CA TYR A 558 -4.22 14.10 31.88
C TYR A 558 -5.03 14.15 33.18
N GLU A 559 -4.38 14.35 34.35
CA GLU A 559 -5.03 14.41 35.65
C GLU A 559 -5.96 15.64 35.78
N GLN A 560 -5.64 16.75 35.14
CA GLN A 560 -6.49 17.93 35.06
C GLN A 560 -7.71 17.65 34.20
N LEU A 561 -7.52 16.96 33.06
CA LEU A 561 -8.63 16.63 32.17
C LEU A 561 -9.63 15.66 32.85
N LEU A 562 -9.16 14.68 33.62
CA LEU A 562 -10.05 13.78 34.39
C LEU A 562 -11.02 14.52 35.32
N LYS A 563 -10.59 15.67 35.85
CA LYS A 563 -11.40 16.50 36.75
C LYS A 563 -12.30 17.49 36.03
N ALA A 564 -12.02 17.73 34.74
CA ALA A 564 -12.78 18.68 33.94
C ALA A 564 -14.24 18.20 33.72
N ASP A 565 -15.14 19.13 33.62
CA ASP A 565 -16.57 18.84 33.33
C ASP A 565 -16.84 18.84 31.82
N THR A 566 -15.94 18.25 31.05
CA THR A 566 -16.08 18.04 29.61
C THR A 566 -16.55 16.62 29.29
N LEU A 567 -17.08 16.40 28.10
CA LEU A 567 -17.46 15.04 27.67
C LEU A 567 -16.27 14.10 27.70
N THR A 568 -15.12 14.53 27.17
CA THR A 568 -13.87 13.76 27.18
C THR A 568 -13.47 13.42 28.62
N GLY A 569 -13.46 14.40 29.52
CA GLY A 569 -13.12 14.17 30.93
C GLY A 569 -14.08 13.24 31.64
N LYS A 570 -15.36 13.28 31.33
CA LYS A 570 -16.38 12.38 31.90
C LYS A 570 -16.19 10.93 31.47
N TYR A 571 -15.89 10.68 30.19
CA TYR A 571 -15.62 9.32 29.71
C TYR A 571 -14.30 8.78 30.26
N LEU A 572 -13.20 9.54 30.20
CA LEU A 572 -11.90 9.10 30.71
C LEU A 572 -11.88 8.85 32.22
N SER A 573 -12.71 9.59 32.99
CA SER A 573 -12.84 9.39 34.45
C SER A 573 -13.84 8.29 34.84
N GLY A 574 -14.52 7.67 33.90
CA GLY A 574 -15.57 6.67 34.17
C GLY A 574 -16.90 7.27 34.67
N ARG A 575 -17.04 8.60 34.72
CA ARG A 575 -18.33 9.27 35.08
C ARG A 575 -19.41 9.04 34.03
N LEU A 576 -18.98 8.82 32.78
CA LEU A 576 -19.80 8.33 31.68
C LEU A 576 -19.11 7.07 31.12
N SER A 577 -19.91 6.06 30.78
CA SER A 577 -19.44 4.83 30.16
C SER A 577 -20.42 4.36 29.09
N ILE A 578 -19.93 3.50 28.19
CA ILE A 578 -20.74 2.77 27.23
C ILE A 578 -21.04 1.42 27.88
N GLU A 579 -22.29 1.25 28.33
CA GLU A 579 -22.68 0.01 29.02
C GLU A 579 -22.86 -1.13 28.02
N PRO A 580 -22.21 -2.30 28.23
CA PRO A 580 -22.48 -3.47 27.43
C PRO A 580 -23.92 -3.98 27.63
N PRO A 581 -24.50 -4.66 26.63
CA PRO A 581 -25.86 -5.18 26.76
C PRO A 581 -25.94 -6.19 27.91
N LYS A 582 -26.99 -6.08 28.76
CA LYS A 582 -27.19 -6.97 29.93
C LYS A 582 -27.39 -8.42 29.54
N LYS A 583 -27.88 -8.69 28.33
CA LYS A 583 -28.09 -10.02 27.80
C LYS A 583 -27.62 -10.07 26.35
N ARG A 584 -26.74 -11.01 26.06
CA ARG A 584 -26.26 -11.26 24.68
C ARG A 584 -27.33 -11.97 23.86
N ARG A 585 -27.47 -11.57 22.58
CA ARG A 585 -28.32 -12.32 21.64
C ARG A 585 -27.67 -13.65 21.31
N THR A 586 -28.48 -14.64 21.01
CA THR A 586 -28.08 -15.95 20.50
C THR A 586 -28.86 -16.24 19.22
N SER A 587 -28.24 -16.84 18.24
CA SER A 587 -28.93 -17.23 17.01
C SER A 587 -28.65 -18.68 16.66
N PRO A 588 -29.66 -19.44 16.23
CA PRO A 588 -29.47 -20.80 15.69
C PRO A 588 -29.00 -20.76 14.22
N HIS A 589 -28.92 -19.59 13.60
CA HIS A 589 -28.63 -19.43 12.19
C HIS A 589 -27.21 -18.91 11.98
N TYR A 590 -26.45 -19.56 11.11
CA TYR A 590 -25.06 -19.25 10.81
C TYR A 590 -24.80 -19.22 9.32
N ILE A 591 -23.78 -18.46 8.93
CA ILE A 591 -23.05 -18.59 7.65
C ILE A 591 -21.67 -19.12 8.01
N SER A 592 -21.26 -20.24 7.41
CA SER A 592 -19.96 -20.83 7.65
C SER A 592 -19.15 -20.85 6.37
N LEU A 593 -17.92 -20.37 6.44
CA LEU A 593 -16.89 -20.54 5.42
C LEU A 593 -15.96 -21.67 5.87
N ILE A 594 -15.84 -22.70 5.05
CA ILE A 594 -15.04 -23.89 5.34
C ILE A 594 -13.77 -23.88 4.52
N GLY A 595 -12.65 -24.15 5.19
CA GLY A 595 -11.35 -24.30 4.55
C GLY A 595 -10.78 -23.00 3.97
N CYS A 596 -10.87 -21.90 4.70
CA CYS A 596 -10.34 -20.59 4.31
C CYS A 596 -8.80 -20.60 4.32
N ARG A 597 -8.18 -20.34 3.13
CA ARG A 597 -6.72 -20.41 2.95
C ARG A 597 -6.15 -19.30 2.06
N GLU A 598 -6.90 -18.25 1.87
CA GLU A 598 -6.44 -17.07 1.14
C GLU A 598 -5.37 -16.31 1.94
N ASN A 599 -4.30 -15.87 1.28
CA ASN A 599 -3.16 -15.14 1.84
C ASN A 599 -2.54 -15.90 3.04
N ASN A 600 -2.65 -15.34 4.25
CA ASN A 600 -2.09 -15.92 5.47
C ASN A 600 -3.06 -16.82 6.27
N LEU A 601 -4.29 -17.01 5.80
CA LEU A 601 -5.26 -17.86 6.49
C LEU A 601 -4.84 -19.34 6.43
N LYS A 602 -4.86 -20.00 7.58
CA LYS A 602 -4.31 -21.36 7.78
C LYS A 602 -5.39 -22.44 7.69
N ASN A 603 -6.13 -22.48 6.56
CA ASN A 603 -7.19 -23.45 6.31
C ASN A 603 -8.21 -23.51 7.46
N ILE A 604 -8.72 -22.36 7.86
CA ILE A 604 -9.63 -22.21 8.99
C ILE A 604 -11.10 -22.35 8.59
N ASP A 605 -11.91 -22.84 9.53
CA ASP A 605 -13.36 -22.90 9.44
C ASP A 605 -13.97 -21.83 10.35
N VAL A 606 -14.75 -20.93 9.75
CA VAL A 606 -15.33 -19.77 10.45
C VAL A 606 -16.83 -19.73 10.27
N SER A 607 -17.55 -19.62 11.38
CA SER A 607 -19.01 -19.47 11.40
C SER A 607 -19.41 -18.11 11.93
N PHE A 608 -20.26 -17.40 11.18
CA PHE A 608 -20.80 -16.09 11.52
C PHE A 608 -22.28 -16.25 11.90
N PRO A 609 -22.64 -16.02 13.16
CA PRO A 609 -24.05 -16.04 13.55
C PRO A 609 -24.82 -14.88 12.93
N LEU A 610 -26.09 -15.13 12.58
CA LEU A 610 -26.99 -14.15 11.97
C LEU A 610 -27.89 -13.47 13.02
N ASP A 611 -28.57 -12.39 12.62
CA ASP A 611 -29.54 -11.65 13.46
C ASP A 611 -28.92 -11.08 14.76
N MET A 612 -27.63 -10.73 14.73
CA MET A 612 -26.90 -10.18 15.89
C MET A 612 -25.68 -9.35 15.46
N LEU A 613 -25.02 -8.73 16.44
CA LEU A 613 -23.75 -8.02 16.25
C LEU A 613 -22.57 -8.97 16.43
N THR A 614 -21.89 -9.27 15.33
CA THR A 614 -20.63 -10.05 15.33
C THR A 614 -19.43 -9.14 15.10
N VAL A 615 -18.43 -9.17 15.96
CA VAL A 615 -17.17 -8.44 15.78
C VAL A 615 -16.04 -9.38 15.40
N VAL A 616 -15.32 -9.05 14.33
CA VAL A 616 -14.10 -9.75 13.90
C VAL A 616 -12.91 -8.89 14.28
N THR A 617 -12.10 -9.38 15.20
CA THR A 617 -10.97 -8.64 15.79
C THR A 617 -9.65 -9.41 15.67
N GLY A 618 -8.59 -8.87 16.23
CA GLY A 618 -7.24 -9.44 16.25
C GLY A 618 -6.17 -8.43 15.82
N VAL A 619 -4.91 -8.72 16.03
CA VAL A 619 -3.79 -7.80 15.74
C VAL A 619 -3.72 -7.39 14.27
N SER A 620 -2.99 -6.30 13.99
CA SER A 620 -2.77 -5.83 12.61
C SER A 620 -2.09 -6.92 11.78
N GLY A 621 -2.59 -7.17 10.55
CA GLY A 621 -2.06 -8.23 9.68
C GLY A 621 -2.48 -9.66 10.04
N SER A 622 -3.36 -9.89 11.02
CA SER A 622 -3.81 -11.25 11.43
C SER A 622 -4.71 -11.97 10.41
N GLY A 623 -5.21 -11.26 9.38
CA GLY A 623 -6.03 -11.86 8.32
C GLY A 623 -7.50 -11.44 8.31
N LYS A 624 -7.94 -10.52 9.17
CA LYS A 624 -9.33 -10.01 9.25
C LYS A 624 -9.89 -9.56 7.92
N SER A 625 -9.20 -8.62 7.27
CA SER A 625 -9.62 -8.09 5.96
C SER A 625 -9.58 -9.17 4.87
N THR A 626 -8.68 -10.14 4.96
CA THR A 626 -8.67 -11.30 4.06
C THR A 626 -9.93 -12.15 4.24
N LEU A 627 -10.26 -12.49 5.50
CA LEU A 627 -11.45 -13.30 5.81
C LEU A 627 -12.74 -12.61 5.36
N ILE A 628 -12.88 -11.32 5.61
CA ILE A 628 -14.13 -10.61 5.35
C ILE A 628 -14.18 -10.04 3.93
N LYS A 629 -13.18 -9.24 3.50
CA LYS A 629 -13.22 -8.54 2.20
C LYS A 629 -12.91 -9.43 1.00
N LYS A 630 -12.06 -10.47 1.19
CA LYS A 630 -11.66 -11.34 0.07
C LYS A 630 -12.41 -12.67 0.03
N LEU A 631 -13.01 -13.10 1.14
CA LEU A 631 -13.74 -14.36 1.22
C LEU A 631 -15.22 -14.16 1.47
N LEU A 632 -15.63 -13.70 2.66
CA LEU A 632 -17.05 -13.66 3.05
C LEU A 632 -17.86 -12.75 2.12
N TYR A 633 -17.47 -11.50 1.94
CA TYR A 633 -18.24 -10.54 1.15
C TYR A 633 -18.37 -10.96 -0.33
N PRO A 634 -17.28 -11.29 -1.07
CA PRO A 634 -17.41 -11.75 -2.45
C PRO A 634 -18.16 -13.09 -2.58
N ALA A 635 -18.02 -14.02 -1.62
CA ALA A 635 -18.75 -15.27 -1.62
C ALA A 635 -20.27 -15.02 -1.48
N MET A 636 -20.66 -14.14 -0.55
CA MET A 636 -22.05 -13.73 -0.37
C MET A 636 -22.61 -12.97 -1.56
N GLN A 637 -21.84 -12.04 -2.14
CA GLN A 637 -22.22 -11.33 -3.37
C GLN A 637 -22.50 -12.29 -4.52
N LYS A 638 -21.70 -13.33 -4.65
CA LYS A 638 -21.89 -14.34 -5.68
C LYS A 638 -23.16 -15.18 -5.47
N GLU A 639 -23.35 -15.63 -4.23
CA GLU A 639 -24.50 -16.49 -3.89
C GLU A 639 -25.85 -15.74 -3.98
N LEU A 640 -25.87 -14.45 -3.64
CA LEU A 640 -27.08 -13.63 -3.60
C LEU A 640 -27.32 -12.83 -4.88
N ASN A 641 -26.28 -12.26 -5.48
CA ASN A 641 -26.39 -11.26 -6.56
C ASN A 641 -25.78 -11.72 -7.89
N ALA A 642 -25.32 -12.98 -8.00
CA ALA A 642 -24.63 -13.53 -9.18
C ALA A 642 -23.42 -12.65 -9.64
N SER A 643 -22.71 -12.01 -8.71
CA SER A 643 -21.54 -11.19 -8.98
C SER A 643 -20.40 -12.03 -9.57
N ASN A 644 -19.62 -11.42 -10.47
CA ASN A 644 -18.40 -12.02 -11.05
C ASN A 644 -17.12 -11.53 -10.36
N GLU A 645 -17.20 -10.98 -9.15
CA GLU A 645 -16.02 -10.56 -8.40
C GLU A 645 -15.14 -11.75 -8.03
N LYS A 646 -13.83 -11.47 -7.99
CA LYS A 646 -12.83 -12.46 -7.56
C LYS A 646 -13.11 -12.88 -6.12
N ILE A 647 -13.20 -14.17 -5.89
CA ILE A 647 -13.31 -14.75 -4.56
C ILE A 647 -11.98 -15.39 -4.20
N GLY A 648 -11.50 -15.16 -2.96
CA GLY A 648 -10.29 -15.82 -2.45
C GLY A 648 -10.49 -17.33 -2.24
N GLN A 649 -9.45 -18.01 -1.81
CA GLN A 649 -9.40 -19.46 -1.70
C GLN A 649 -10.11 -19.98 -0.44
N PHE A 650 -11.18 -20.72 -0.61
CA PHE A 650 -11.89 -21.47 0.43
C PHE A 650 -12.56 -22.69 -0.19
N THR A 651 -12.99 -23.63 0.62
CA THR A 651 -13.59 -24.89 0.11
C THR A 651 -15.05 -24.70 -0.26
N ARG A 652 -15.90 -24.27 0.67
CA ARG A 652 -17.35 -24.08 0.45
C ARG A 652 -17.97 -23.16 1.49
N ILE A 653 -19.16 -22.65 1.16
CA ILE A 653 -20.03 -21.91 2.07
C ILE A 653 -21.19 -22.81 2.50
N GLU A 654 -21.52 -22.76 3.79
CA GLU A 654 -22.62 -23.52 4.38
C GLU A 654 -23.53 -22.62 5.22
N GLY A 655 -24.72 -23.10 5.56
CA GLY A 655 -25.63 -22.45 6.50
C GLY A 655 -26.82 -21.78 5.86
N LYS A 656 -27.41 -20.81 6.56
CA LYS A 656 -28.70 -20.17 6.24
C LYS A 656 -28.57 -18.90 5.38
N TYR A 657 -27.51 -18.76 4.60
CA TYR A 657 -27.24 -17.55 3.79
C TYR A 657 -28.34 -17.23 2.78
N LYS A 658 -29.10 -18.23 2.30
CA LYS A 658 -30.22 -18.04 1.36
C LYS A 658 -31.43 -17.30 1.97
N GLN A 659 -31.44 -17.06 3.29
CA GLN A 659 -32.46 -16.23 3.95
C GLN A 659 -32.20 -14.73 3.76
N LEU A 660 -31.00 -14.36 3.38
CA LEU A 660 -30.58 -13.00 3.11
C LEU A 660 -30.91 -12.63 1.66
N GLN A 661 -31.36 -11.42 1.43
CA GLN A 661 -31.63 -10.89 0.10
C GLN A 661 -30.40 -10.17 -0.48
N SER A 662 -29.61 -9.52 0.36
CA SER A 662 -28.42 -8.82 -0.08
C SER A 662 -27.34 -8.80 1.00
N VAL A 663 -26.12 -8.49 0.59
CA VAL A 663 -24.98 -8.19 1.46
C VAL A 663 -24.45 -6.81 1.09
N GLU A 664 -24.26 -5.96 2.09
CA GLU A 664 -23.79 -4.60 1.91
C GLU A 664 -22.47 -4.39 2.68
N PHE A 665 -21.46 -3.91 1.95
CA PHE A 665 -20.17 -3.59 2.54
C PHE A 665 -20.02 -2.08 2.72
N VAL A 666 -19.88 -1.65 3.97
CA VAL A 666 -19.79 -0.24 4.37
C VAL A 666 -18.35 0.06 4.77
N ASP A 667 -17.61 0.66 3.87
CA ASP A 667 -16.22 1.06 4.04
C ASP A 667 -16.07 2.58 4.18
N GLN A 668 -14.84 3.02 4.42
CA GLN A 668 -14.46 4.43 4.57
C GLN A 668 -14.27 5.16 3.23
N ASN A 669 -14.50 4.51 2.09
CA ASN A 669 -14.40 5.15 0.79
C ASN A 669 -15.42 6.30 0.66
N PRO A 670 -15.08 7.37 -0.08
CA PRO A 670 -16.00 8.49 -0.31
C PRO A 670 -17.37 8.03 -0.83
N ILE A 671 -18.44 8.76 -0.48
CA ILE A 671 -19.82 8.47 -0.91
C ILE A 671 -20.05 8.67 -2.42
N GLY A 672 -19.06 9.19 -3.15
CA GLY A 672 -19.06 9.34 -4.60
C GLY A 672 -17.70 9.78 -5.12
N LYS A 673 -17.46 9.52 -6.41
CA LYS A 673 -16.18 9.86 -7.07
C LYS A 673 -16.05 11.34 -7.45
N SER A 674 -17.15 12.08 -7.43
CA SER A 674 -17.20 13.49 -7.83
C SER A 674 -17.22 14.39 -6.61
N SER A 675 -16.51 15.51 -6.64
CA SER A 675 -16.57 16.62 -5.68
C SER A 675 -17.98 17.17 -5.47
N ARG A 676 -18.89 16.93 -6.41
CA ARG A 676 -20.32 17.31 -6.36
C ARG A 676 -21.18 16.33 -5.56
N SER A 677 -20.67 15.15 -5.21
CA SER A 677 -21.37 14.24 -4.31
C SER A 677 -21.41 14.82 -2.91
N ASN A 678 -22.57 14.77 -2.27
CA ASN A 678 -22.78 15.29 -0.92
C ASN A 678 -23.86 14.47 -0.17
N PRO A 679 -24.05 14.66 1.14
CA PRO A 679 -24.99 13.85 1.95
C PRO A 679 -26.41 13.79 1.38
N ILE A 680 -26.98 14.94 0.98
CA ILE A 680 -28.37 14.99 0.51
C ILE A 680 -28.56 14.38 -0.89
N THR A 681 -27.54 14.40 -1.76
CA THR A 681 -27.61 13.68 -3.05
C THR A 681 -27.54 12.18 -2.84
N TYR A 682 -26.73 11.72 -1.88
CA TYR A 682 -26.60 10.31 -1.57
C TYR A 682 -27.89 9.73 -0.98
N LEU A 683 -28.55 10.45 -0.06
CA LEU A 683 -29.85 10.07 0.51
C LEU A 683 -31.04 10.36 -0.42
N LYS A 684 -30.81 10.91 -1.62
CA LYS A 684 -31.86 11.30 -2.59
C LYS A 684 -32.88 12.33 -2.03
N VAL A 685 -32.48 13.12 -1.04
CA VAL A 685 -33.30 14.20 -0.48
C VAL A 685 -33.25 15.44 -1.38
N TYR A 686 -32.16 15.62 -2.12
CA TYR A 686 -31.96 16.79 -2.96
C TYR A 686 -33.02 16.95 -4.05
N ASP A 687 -33.62 15.86 -4.52
CA ASP A 687 -34.69 15.89 -5.51
C ASP A 687 -35.96 16.57 -4.95
N ASP A 688 -36.33 16.29 -3.69
CA ASP A 688 -37.45 16.94 -3.02
C ASP A 688 -37.16 18.44 -2.80
N ILE A 689 -35.92 18.80 -2.44
CA ILE A 689 -35.50 20.20 -2.27
C ILE A 689 -35.54 20.95 -3.61
N ARG A 690 -35.03 20.39 -4.70
CA ARG A 690 -35.08 21.03 -6.02
C ARG A 690 -36.51 21.28 -6.49
N ASN A 691 -37.41 20.36 -6.23
CA ASN A 691 -38.83 20.51 -6.55
C ASN A 691 -39.48 21.60 -5.69
N LEU A 692 -39.08 21.73 -4.41
CA LEU A 692 -39.57 22.77 -3.52
C LEU A 692 -39.21 24.17 -4.04
N TYR A 693 -37.95 24.39 -4.50
CA TYR A 693 -37.52 25.66 -5.10
C TYR A 693 -38.16 25.92 -6.47
N ALA A 694 -38.32 24.92 -7.31
CA ALA A 694 -38.98 25.06 -8.60
C ALA A 694 -40.46 25.47 -8.48
N ASN A 695 -41.09 25.15 -7.35
CA ASN A 695 -42.47 25.50 -7.08
C ASN A 695 -42.65 26.92 -6.54
N GLN A 696 -41.60 27.68 -6.26
CA GLN A 696 -41.68 29.05 -5.81
C GLN A 696 -42.25 29.98 -6.90
N LYS A 697 -42.97 31.02 -6.52
CA LYS A 697 -43.62 31.95 -7.45
C LYS A 697 -42.63 32.53 -8.46
N LEU A 698 -41.50 33.02 -8.00
CA LEU A 698 -40.47 33.61 -8.87
C LEU A 698 -39.83 32.57 -9.82
N ALA A 699 -39.65 31.33 -9.36
CA ALA A 699 -39.15 30.25 -10.21
C ALA A 699 -40.12 29.94 -11.35
N LYS A 700 -41.40 29.87 -11.06
CA LYS A 700 -42.47 29.67 -12.07
C LYS A 700 -42.54 30.82 -13.07
N MET A 701 -42.44 32.08 -12.58
CA MET A 701 -42.41 33.25 -13.46
C MET A 701 -41.22 33.26 -14.43
N ARG A 702 -40.06 32.74 -14.01
CA ARG A 702 -38.86 32.61 -14.83
C ARG A 702 -38.82 31.31 -15.63
N ASN A 703 -39.84 30.47 -15.59
CA ASN A 703 -39.89 29.16 -16.20
C ASN A 703 -38.74 28.23 -15.75
N PHE A 704 -38.32 28.35 -14.48
CA PHE A 704 -37.31 27.49 -13.89
C PHE A 704 -37.93 26.19 -13.39
N SER A 705 -37.37 25.08 -13.83
CA SER A 705 -37.73 23.72 -13.39
C SER A 705 -36.68 23.20 -12.40
N ALA A 706 -36.90 22.05 -11.78
CA ALA A 706 -35.97 21.43 -10.84
C ALA A 706 -34.52 21.27 -11.35
N LYS A 707 -34.31 21.18 -12.69
CA LYS A 707 -32.99 21.10 -13.30
C LYS A 707 -32.14 22.36 -13.05
N HIS A 708 -32.78 23.57 -12.96
CA HIS A 708 -32.06 24.82 -12.73
C HIS A 708 -31.47 24.94 -11.32
N PHE A 709 -32.01 24.18 -10.36
CA PHE A 709 -31.50 24.06 -9.01
C PHE A 709 -30.55 22.87 -8.82
N SER A 710 -30.02 22.32 -9.93
CA SER A 710 -29.04 21.25 -9.88
C SER A 710 -27.63 21.76 -10.22
N PHE A 711 -26.66 21.45 -9.39
CA PHE A 711 -25.24 21.71 -9.68
C PHE A 711 -24.59 20.64 -10.57
N ASN A 712 -25.33 19.57 -10.93
CA ASN A 712 -24.84 18.48 -11.79
C ASN A 712 -25.22 18.65 -13.27
N VAL A 713 -26.23 19.47 -13.58
CA VAL A 713 -26.81 19.60 -14.93
C VAL A 713 -26.75 21.06 -15.36
N ASP A 714 -26.54 21.31 -16.67
CA ASP A 714 -26.54 22.66 -17.23
C ASP A 714 -27.93 23.32 -17.12
N GLY A 715 -27.93 24.63 -16.96
CA GLY A 715 -29.13 25.45 -16.86
C GLY A 715 -29.03 26.48 -15.73
N GLY A 716 -28.79 26.05 -14.50
CA GLY A 716 -28.67 26.97 -13.34
C GLY A 716 -27.32 26.97 -12.64
N ARG A 717 -26.46 26.02 -12.93
CA ARG A 717 -25.11 25.95 -12.33
C ARG A 717 -24.17 26.99 -12.92
N CYS A 718 -23.17 27.39 -12.12
CA CYS A 718 -22.08 28.21 -12.63
C CYS A 718 -21.34 27.50 -13.79
N GLU A 719 -21.13 28.21 -14.89
CA GLU A 719 -20.49 27.64 -16.10
C GLU A 719 -18.98 27.48 -15.90
N VAL A 720 -18.32 28.37 -15.13
CA VAL A 720 -16.88 28.33 -14.91
C VAL A 720 -16.48 27.12 -14.08
N CYS A 721 -17.03 26.96 -12.86
CA CYS A 721 -16.73 25.82 -12.00
C CYS A 721 -17.64 24.60 -12.24
N LYS A 722 -18.54 24.68 -13.20
CA LYS A 722 -19.50 23.60 -13.55
C LYS A 722 -20.28 23.07 -12.34
N GLY A 723 -20.54 23.94 -11.35
CA GLY A 723 -21.29 23.62 -10.14
C GLY A 723 -20.47 23.05 -8.98
N GLU A 724 -19.14 23.05 -9.06
CA GLU A 724 -18.26 22.61 -7.97
C GLU A 724 -18.05 23.66 -6.89
N GLY A 725 -18.16 24.95 -7.25
CA GLY A 725 -17.85 26.08 -6.36
C GLY A 725 -16.36 26.42 -6.33
N GLU A 726 -15.51 25.50 -6.75
CA GLU A 726 -14.05 25.60 -6.77
C GLU A 726 -13.51 25.27 -8.15
N VAL A 727 -12.32 25.76 -8.45
CA VAL A 727 -11.54 25.42 -9.65
C VAL A 727 -10.30 24.66 -9.18
N THR A 728 -10.14 23.44 -9.63
CA THR A 728 -8.98 22.60 -9.31
C THR A 728 -7.87 22.84 -10.33
N ILE A 729 -6.68 23.17 -9.85
CA ILE A 729 -5.46 23.25 -10.64
C ILE A 729 -4.65 21.98 -10.36
N GLU A 730 -4.59 21.10 -11.34
CA GLU A 730 -3.81 19.87 -11.26
C GLU A 730 -2.30 20.19 -11.31
N MET A 731 -1.57 19.71 -10.30
CA MET A 731 -0.12 19.89 -10.18
C MET A 731 0.59 18.55 -10.44
N GLN A 732 1.52 18.53 -11.41
CA GLN A 732 2.20 17.28 -11.81
C GLN A 732 3.03 16.61 -10.71
N PHE A 733 3.52 17.37 -9.73
CA PHE A 733 4.44 16.86 -8.69
C PHE A 733 4.02 17.20 -7.25
N MET A 734 2.87 17.82 -7.06
CA MET A 734 2.33 18.24 -5.76
C MET A 734 0.85 17.93 -5.67
N ALA A 735 0.27 18.08 -4.48
CA ALA A 735 -1.18 18.00 -4.30
C ALA A 735 -1.88 19.09 -5.12
N ASP A 736 -3.05 18.74 -5.69
CA ASP A 736 -3.86 19.67 -6.46
C ASP A 736 -4.27 20.90 -5.61
N VAL A 737 -4.29 22.07 -6.24
CA VAL A 737 -4.70 23.31 -5.56
C VAL A 737 -6.16 23.59 -5.91
N HIS A 738 -6.98 23.76 -4.86
CA HIS A 738 -8.39 24.13 -4.97
C HIS A 738 -8.56 25.61 -4.69
N LEU A 739 -9.05 26.36 -5.69
CA LEU A 739 -9.32 27.78 -5.57
C LEU A 739 -10.82 28.04 -5.65
N THR A 740 -11.33 28.92 -4.77
CA THR A 740 -12.72 29.36 -4.83
C THR A 740 -13.02 29.97 -6.19
N CYS A 741 -14.10 29.54 -6.84
CA CYS A 741 -14.48 30.05 -8.15
C CYS A 741 -14.86 31.53 -8.06
N GLU A 742 -14.09 32.41 -8.69
CA GLU A 742 -14.33 33.86 -8.69
C GLU A 742 -15.67 34.25 -9.33
N ALA A 743 -16.10 33.53 -10.38
CA ALA A 743 -17.33 33.84 -11.11
C ALA A 743 -18.61 33.69 -10.27
N CYS A 744 -18.65 32.67 -9.38
CA CYS A 744 -19.80 32.46 -8.52
C CYS A 744 -19.50 32.74 -7.02
N GLY A 745 -18.27 33.10 -6.67
CA GLY A 745 -17.86 33.30 -5.26
C GLY A 745 -18.08 32.06 -4.39
N GLY A 746 -17.86 30.85 -4.95
CA GLY A 746 -18.07 29.58 -4.25
C GLY A 746 -19.51 29.08 -4.24
N LYS A 747 -20.49 29.86 -4.69
CA LYS A 747 -21.93 29.60 -4.56
C LYS A 747 -22.52 28.59 -5.53
N ARG A 748 -21.74 28.01 -6.43
CA ARG A 748 -22.09 26.92 -7.37
C ARG A 748 -23.14 27.25 -8.43
N PHE A 749 -23.99 28.25 -8.24
CA PHE A 749 -25.13 28.61 -9.09
C PHE A 749 -24.97 29.98 -9.74
N LYS A 750 -25.76 30.22 -10.79
CA LYS A 750 -25.92 31.53 -11.42
C LYS A 750 -26.69 32.47 -10.48
N LYS A 751 -26.45 33.78 -10.62
CA LYS A 751 -27.08 34.80 -9.77
C LYS A 751 -28.61 34.74 -9.84
N GLU A 752 -29.17 34.50 -11.01
CA GLU A 752 -30.62 34.45 -11.23
C GLU A 752 -31.28 33.28 -10.48
N VAL A 753 -30.56 32.18 -10.25
CA VAL A 753 -31.04 31.04 -9.46
C VAL A 753 -31.00 31.38 -7.97
N LEU A 754 -29.96 32.11 -7.53
CA LEU A 754 -29.79 32.50 -6.14
C LEU A 754 -30.80 33.57 -5.66
N GLU A 755 -31.49 34.29 -6.56
CA GLU A 755 -32.57 35.21 -6.23
C GLU A 755 -33.85 34.49 -5.79
N ILE A 756 -33.96 33.18 -6.07
CA ILE A 756 -35.11 32.37 -5.69
C ILE A 756 -34.92 31.88 -4.27
N THR A 757 -35.83 32.26 -3.38
CA THR A 757 -35.78 31.89 -1.98
C THR A 757 -36.99 31.08 -1.55
N TYR A 758 -36.81 30.23 -0.59
CA TYR A 758 -37.82 29.52 0.18
C TYR A 758 -37.65 29.93 1.64
N GLU A 759 -38.69 30.57 2.21
CA GLU A 759 -38.69 31.09 3.60
C GLU A 759 -37.38 31.86 3.94
N GLY A 760 -36.99 32.74 3.01
CA GLY A 760 -35.84 33.63 3.16
C GLY A 760 -34.48 33.03 2.86
N LYS A 761 -34.39 31.75 2.58
CA LYS A 761 -33.14 31.08 2.22
C LYS A 761 -33.09 30.72 0.71
N ASN A 762 -32.03 31.13 0.02
CA ASN A 762 -31.76 30.63 -1.36
C ASN A 762 -31.15 29.23 -1.30
N ILE A 763 -30.92 28.60 -2.48
CA ILE A 763 -30.43 27.23 -2.56
C ILE A 763 -29.00 27.10 -1.99
N ASP A 764 -28.16 28.12 -2.11
CA ASP A 764 -26.80 28.10 -1.57
C ASP A 764 -26.82 28.24 -0.05
N ASP A 765 -27.62 29.18 0.49
CA ASP A 765 -27.83 29.32 1.93
C ASP A 765 -28.29 28.00 2.55
N LEU A 766 -29.22 27.29 1.88
CA LEU A 766 -29.69 26.00 2.34
C LEU A 766 -28.59 24.91 2.29
N LEU A 767 -27.82 24.86 1.23
CA LEU A 767 -26.72 23.88 1.11
C LEU A 767 -25.64 24.09 2.19
N ASN A 768 -25.45 25.31 2.66
CA ASN A 768 -24.52 25.67 3.72
C ASN A 768 -25.14 25.53 5.14
N THR A 769 -26.41 25.19 5.25
CA THR A 769 -27.08 24.92 6.53
C THR A 769 -26.68 23.53 7.06
N THR A 770 -26.46 23.37 8.36
CA THR A 770 -26.21 22.10 9.01
C THR A 770 -27.42 21.17 8.91
N ILE A 771 -27.20 19.86 9.04
CA ILE A 771 -28.29 18.86 9.01
C ILE A 771 -29.25 19.13 10.18
N ASP A 772 -28.75 19.47 11.39
CA ASP A 772 -29.58 19.79 12.57
C ASP A 772 -30.50 20.99 12.32
N ASP A 773 -29.89 22.07 11.84
CA ASP A 773 -30.65 23.28 11.52
C ASP A 773 -31.62 23.07 10.35
N ALA A 774 -31.25 22.26 9.38
CA ALA A 774 -32.10 21.93 8.23
C ALA A 774 -33.32 21.09 8.64
N VAL A 775 -33.14 20.09 9.50
CA VAL A 775 -34.27 19.29 10.04
C VAL A 775 -35.23 20.21 10.81
N ALA A 776 -34.71 21.08 11.68
CA ALA A 776 -35.53 22.05 12.42
C ALA A 776 -36.25 23.01 11.47
N PHE A 777 -35.54 23.56 10.46
CA PHE A 777 -36.10 24.46 9.46
C PHE A 777 -37.23 23.84 8.67
N PHE A 778 -37.06 22.63 8.12
CA PHE A 778 -38.09 21.95 7.34
C PHE A 778 -39.27 21.49 8.18
N ALA A 779 -39.03 21.08 9.44
CA ALA A 779 -40.11 20.77 10.38
C ALA A 779 -40.97 21.99 10.69
N ALA A 780 -40.35 23.15 10.96
CA ALA A 780 -41.06 24.42 11.25
C ALA A 780 -41.93 24.88 10.06
N HIS A 781 -41.48 24.63 8.82
CA HIS A 781 -42.17 25.03 7.59
C HIS A 781 -43.01 23.91 6.97
N LYS A 782 -43.41 22.90 7.73
CA LYS A 782 -44.32 21.81 7.35
C LYS A 782 -43.81 20.94 6.17
N GLN A 783 -42.48 20.89 5.97
CA GLN A 783 -41.85 20.00 5.01
C GLN A 783 -41.40 18.68 5.69
N THR A 784 -42.35 18.01 6.36
CA THR A 784 -42.11 16.84 7.20
C THR A 784 -41.38 15.71 6.44
N LYS A 785 -41.74 15.50 5.18
CA LYS A 785 -41.10 14.48 4.33
C LYS A 785 -39.59 14.72 4.17
N ILE A 786 -39.14 15.96 4.01
CA ILE A 786 -37.71 16.31 3.88
C ILE A 786 -37.04 16.14 5.23
N ALA A 787 -37.68 16.63 6.31
CA ALA A 787 -37.15 16.51 7.67
C ALA A 787 -36.97 15.03 8.09
N GLU A 788 -37.94 14.16 7.83
CA GLU A 788 -37.88 12.72 8.12
C GLU A 788 -36.78 12.02 7.35
N LYS A 789 -36.57 12.38 6.08
CA LYS A 789 -35.47 11.82 5.28
C LYS A 789 -34.06 12.26 5.76
N LEU A 790 -33.94 13.44 6.38
CA LEU A 790 -32.70 13.96 6.94
C LEU A 790 -32.41 13.40 8.35
N LYS A 791 -33.44 13.02 9.12
CA LYS A 791 -33.31 12.54 10.48
C LYS A 791 -32.30 11.40 10.68
N PRO A 792 -32.21 10.38 9.83
CA PRO A 792 -31.18 9.34 9.96
C PRO A 792 -29.74 9.88 10.01
N LEU A 793 -29.45 11.01 9.38
CA LEU A 793 -28.15 11.68 9.47
C LEU A 793 -27.89 12.26 10.86
N GLN A 794 -28.90 12.78 11.54
CA GLN A 794 -28.80 13.21 12.95
C GLN A 794 -28.57 12.00 13.86
N ASP A 795 -29.33 10.92 13.65
CA ASP A 795 -29.30 9.71 14.48
C ASP A 795 -27.90 9.05 14.47
N VAL A 796 -27.20 9.11 13.34
CA VAL A 796 -25.80 8.62 13.23
C VAL A 796 -24.76 9.64 13.71
N GLY A 797 -25.17 10.78 14.28
CA GLY A 797 -24.27 11.80 14.83
C GLY A 797 -23.63 12.72 13.79
N LEU A 798 -24.26 12.95 12.63
CA LEU A 798 -23.79 13.85 11.58
C LEU A 798 -24.56 15.18 11.51
N GLY A 799 -25.26 15.56 12.56
CA GLY A 799 -26.07 16.78 12.60
C GLY A 799 -25.31 18.05 12.29
N TYR A 800 -24.01 18.10 12.59
CA TYR A 800 -23.11 19.22 12.34
C TYR A 800 -22.67 19.38 10.88
N VAL A 801 -22.77 18.34 10.06
CA VAL A 801 -22.38 18.36 8.65
C VAL A 801 -23.32 19.23 7.85
N THR A 802 -22.81 20.02 6.88
CA THR A 802 -23.68 20.83 6.02
C THR A 802 -24.31 19.99 4.92
N LEU A 803 -25.50 20.36 4.48
CA LEU A 803 -26.25 19.63 3.45
C LEU A 803 -25.48 19.50 2.14
N GLY A 804 -24.73 20.53 1.76
CA GLY A 804 -23.96 20.62 0.53
C GLY A 804 -22.48 20.27 0.67
N GLN A 805 -22.04 19.71 1.80
CA GLN A 805 -20.63 19.37 2.02
C GLN A 805 -20.12 18.35 0.99
N SER A 806 -19.02 18.67 0.31
CA SER A 806 -18.45 17.80 -0.71
C SER A 806 -17.96 16.48 -0.12
N SER A 807 -18.12 15.39 -0.86
CA SER A 807 -17.60 14.08 -0.47
C SER A 807 -16.08 14.05 -0.31
N SER A 808 -15.36 14.95 -0.98
CA SER A 808 -13.89 15.07 -0.87
C SER A 808 -13.42 15.70 0.45
N THR A 809 -14.30 16.47 1.12
CA THR A 809 -14.00 17.12 2.41
C THR A 809 -14.51 16.33 3.62
N LEU A 810 -15.26 15.24 3.38
CA LEU A 810 -15.72 14.35 4.43
C LEU A 810 -14.58 13.43 4.90
N SER A 811 -14.48 13.20 6.20
CA SER A 811 -13.63 12.13 6.74
C SER A 811 -14.16 10.75 6.35
N GLY A 812 -13.29 9.73 6.38
CA GLY A 812 -13.69 8.36 6.09
C GLY A 812 -14.83 7.87 7.00
N GLY A 813 -14.78 8.21 8.28
CA GLY A 813 -15.84 7.89 9.25
C GLY A 813 -17.16 8.61 8.98
N GLU A 814 -17.12 9.89 8.55
CA GLU A 814 -18.33 10.62 8.15
C GLU A 814 -18.98 10.01 6.90
N ALA A 815 -18.16 9.68 5.88
CA ALA A 815 -18.65 9.01 4.68
C ALA A 815 -19.33 7.67 5.01
N GLN A 816 -18.75 6.89 5.92
CA GLN A 816 -19.29 5.62 6.37
C GLN A 816 -20.63 5.77 7.11
N ARG A 817 -20.73 6.78 7.99
CA ARG A 817 -21.98 7.09 8.72
C ARG A 817 -23.07 7.59 7.77
N ILE A 818 -22.74 8.33 6.70
CA ILE A 818 -23.72 8.71 5.67
C ILE A 818 -24.26 7.46 4.95
N LYS A 819 -23.40 6.50 4.63
CA LYS A 819 -23.82 5.21 4.06
C LYS A 819 -24.77 4.48 5.03
N LEU A 820 -24.43 4.41 6.32
CA LEU A 820 -25.29 3.82 7.36
C LEU A 820 -26.65 4.52 7.44
N ALA A 821 -26.68 5.85 7.45
CA ALA A 821 -27.92 6.64 7.48
C ALA A 821 -28.83 6.32 6.28
N SER A 822 -28.24 6.07 5.09
CA SER A 822 -29.02 5.73 3.90
C SER A 822 -29.76 4.38 4.03
N PHE A 823 -29.19 3.43 4.78
CA PHE A 823 -29.84 2.15 5.05
C PHE A 823 -30.91 2.28 6.14
N LEU A 824 -30.67 3.07 7.16
CA LEU A 824 -31.67 3.37 8.20
C LEU A 824 -32.91 4.07 7.63
N SER A 825 -32.76 4.90 6.59
CA SER A 825 -33.84 5.59 5.91
C SER A 825 -34.76 4.68 5.07
N LYS A 826 -34.28 3.50 4.65
CA LYS A 826 -35.04 2.50 3.89
C LYS A 826 -35.89 1.60 4.78
N SER A 827 -36.63 2.15 5.70
CA SER A 827 -37.21 1.49 6.87
C SER A 827 -38.40 0.52 6.62
N GLU A 828 -38.84 0.31 5.40
CA GLU A 828 -40.06 -0.50 5.11
C GLU A 828 -39.81 -1.84 4.38
N SER A 829 -38.55 -2.17 4.03
CA SER A 829 -38.31 -3.45 3.37
C SER A 829 -38.23 -4.58 4.41
N LYS A 830 -39.07 -5.62 4.25
CA LYS A 830 -38.96 -6.88 5.01
C LYS A 830 -37.71 -7.72 4.62
N GLU A 831 -36.81 -7.12 3.89
CA GLU A 831 -35.63 -7.78 3.34
C GLU A 831 -34.55 -7.90 4.41
N LYS A 832 -34.11 -9.13 4.70
CA LYS A 832 -32.98 -9.37 5.59
C LYS A 832 -31.68 -9.09 4.84
N VAL A 833 -30.86 -8.20 5.37
CA VAL A 833 -29.57 -7.78 4.81
C VAL A 833 -28.46 -8.16 5.77
N LEU A 834 -27.35 -8.62 5.22
CA LEU A 834 -26.10 -8.74 5.95
C LEU A 834 -25.27 -7.46 5.75
N PHE A 835 -25.12 -6.67 6.81
CA PHE A 835 -24.24 -5.52 6.81
C PHE A 835 -22.83 -5.88 7.30
N ILE A 836 -21.83 -5.45 6.58
CA ILE A 836 -20.43 -5.61 6.94
C ILE A 836 -19.78 -4.22 7.04
N PHE A 837 -19.31 -3.86 8.23
CA PHE A 837 -18.64 -2.59 8.50
C PHE A 837 -17.14 -2.79 8.70
N ASP A 838 -16.36 -1.90 8.11
CA ASP A 838 -14.90 -1.94 8.21
C ASP A 838 -14.40 -0.77 9.07
N GLU A 839 -13.98 -1.08 10.28
CA GLU A 839 -13.46 -0.14 11.29
C GLU A 839 -14.33 1.12 11.47
N PRO A 840 -15.63 0.98 11.81
CA PRO A 840 -16.57 2.10 11.85
C PRO A 840 -16.36 3.07 13.00
N THR A 841 -15.54 2.73 14.00
CA THR A 841 -15.22 3.64 15.13
C THR A 841 -14.05 4.58 14.82
N THR A 842 -13.48 4.48 13.62
CA THR A 842 -12.35 5.32 13.18
C THR A 842 -12.68 6.81 13.31
N GLY A 843 -11.81 7.56 14.01
CA GLY A 843 -11.97 9.00 14.20
C GLY A 843 -13.15 9.42 15.08
N LEU A 844 -13.72 8.50 15.83
CA LEU A 844 -14.85 8.77 16.68
C LEU A 844 -14.44 8.97 18.16
N HIS A 845 -14.97 10.04 18.74
CA HIS A 845 -14.98 10.23 20.18
C HIS A 845 -15.91 9.19 20.86
N PHE A 846 -15.69 8.84 22.12
CA PHE A 846 -16.51 7.89 22.89
C PHE A 846 -18.02 8.16 22.78
N HIS A 847 -18.43 9.43 22.84
CA HIS A 847 -19.82 9.82 22.68
C HIS A 847 -20.40 9.45 21.30
N ASP A 848 -19.62 9.60 20.25
CA ASP A 848 -20.03 9.26 18.87
C ASP A 848 -20.06 7.74 18.66
N ILE A 849 -19.17 6.98 19.33
CA ILE A 849 -19.19 5.51 19.34
C ILE A 849 -20.52 4.99 19.93
N ARG A 850 -21.03 5.61 20.96
CA ARG A 850 -22.34 5.27 21.53
C ARG A 850 -23.46 5.44 20.52
N LYS A 851 -23.52 6.59 19.82
CA LYS A 851 -24.55 6.83 18.77
C LYS A 851 -24.44 5.83 17.62
N LEU A 852 -23.21 5.48 17.25
CA LEU A 852 -22.97 4.44 16.24
C LEU A 852 -23.51 3.09 16.70
N LEU A 853 -23.22 2.67 17.93
CA LEU A 853 -23.73 1.43 18.53
C LEU A 853 -25.28 1.40 18.53
N ASP A 854 -25.92 2.49 18.96
CA ASP A 854 -27.38 2.64 18.93
C ASP A 854 -27.93 2.43 17.51
N SER A 855 -27.25 2.99 16.50
CA SER A 855 -27.61 2.84 15.08
C SER A 855 -27.47 1.40 14.58
N LEU A 856 -26.37 0.69 14.97
CA LEU A 856 -26.17 -0.71 14.64
C LEU A 856 -27.20 -1.61 15.34
N GLN A 857 -27.56 -1.32 16.57
CA GLN A 857 -28.63 -2.02 17.30
C GLN A 857 -29.99 -1.85 16.60
N ALA A 858 -30.30 -0.63 16.14
CA ALA A 858 -31.52 -0.38 15.37
C ALA A 858 -31.61 -1.21 14.07
N LEU A 859 -30.48 -1.46 13.38
CA LEU A 859 -30.46 -2.35 12.23
C LEU A 859 -30.78 -3.80 12.63
N ILE A 860 -30.20 -4.29 13.74
CA ILE A 860 -30.44 -5.66 14.21
C ILE A 860 -31.89 -5.84 14.68
N GLU A 861 -32.49 -4.85 15.35
CA GLU A 861 -33.88 -4.87 15.77
C GLU A 861 -34.86 -4.93 14.58
N LYS A 862 -34.46 -4.40 13.41
CA LYS A 862 -35.18 -4.55 12.15
C LYS A 862 -35.01 -5.94 11.49
N GLY A 863 -34.23 -6.85 12.10
CA GLY A 863 -34.01 -8.21 11.63
C GLY A 863 -32.84 -8.37 10.67
N HIS A 864 -31.92 -7.41 10.64
CA HIS A 864 -30.70 -7.50 9.86
C HIS A 864 -29.57 -8.16 10.67
N SER A 865 -28.54 -8.64 9.97
CA SER A 865 -27.31 -9.18 10.57
C SER A 865 -26.17 -8.19 10.38
N VAL A 866 -25.36 -7.99 11.41
CA VAL A 866 -24.26 -7.02 11.39
C VAL A 866 -22.95 -7.69 11.74
N ILE A 867 -21.96 -7.57 10.84
CA ILE A 867 -20.57 -7.97 11.07
C ILE A 867 -19.69 -6.72 11.04
N VAL A 868 -18.85 -6.56 12.04
CA VAL A 868 -17.94 -5.41 12.16
C VAL A 868 -16.50 -5.89 12.28
N ILE A 869 -15.61 -5.36 11.46
CA ILE A 869 -14.17 -5.53 11.65
C ILE A 869 -13.73 -4.41 12.60
N GLU A 870 -13.22 -4.72 13.78
CA GLU A 870 -12.92 -3.70 14.78
C GLU A 870 -11.80 -4.07 15.77
N HIS A 871 -11.21 -3.01 16.34
CA HIS A 871 -10.18 -3.08 17.39
C HIS A 871 -10.58 -2.30 18.64
N ASN A 872 -11.59 -1.43 18.54
CA ASN A 872 -12.06 -0.60 19.64
C ASN A 872 -12.72 -1.46 20.72
N LEU A 873 -12.23 -1.35 21.96
CA LEU A 873 -12.70 -2.17 23.08
C LEU A 873 -14.17 -1.91 23.42
N GLU A 874 -14.64 -0.67 23.32
CA GLU A 874 -16.03 -0.33 23.60
C GLU A 874 -17.00 -1.02 22.63
N MET A 875 -16.62 -1.07 21.34
CA MET A 875 -17.39 -1.81 20.33
C MET A 875 -17.36 -3.32 20.60
N ILE A 876 -16.19 -3.86 20.94
CA ILE A 876 -16.01 -5.30 21.23
C ILE A 876 -16.82 -5.69 22.46
N LYS A 877 -16.79 -4.89 23.54
CA LYS A 877 -17.59 -5.11 24.76
C LYS A 877 -19.10 -5.16 24.48
N CYS A 878 -19.58 -4.40 23.50
CA CYS A 878 -20.98 -4.35 23.13
C CYS A 878 -21.42 -5.40 22.11
N ALA A 879 -20.51 -6.21 21.58
CA ALA A 879 -20.80 -7.27 20.61
C ALA A 879 -21.55 -8.45 21.24
N ASP A 880 -22.44 -9.10 20.47
CA ASP A 880 -23.07 -10.36 20.90
C ASP A 880 -22.11 -11.56 20.71
N TYR A 881 -21.28 -11.50 19.65
CA TYR A 881 -20.31 -12.54 19.30
C TYR A 881 -19.01 -11.94 18.78
N VAL A 882 -17.89 -12.51 19.16
CA VAL A 882 -16.56 -12.06 18.75
C VAL A 882 -15.78 -13.20 18.12
N ILE A 883 -15.07 -12.91 17.04
CA ILE A 883 -14.12 -13.82 16.39
C ILE A 883 -12.75 -13.14 16.42
N ASP A 884 -11.82 -13.71 17.17
CA ASP A 884 -10.47 -13.17 17.33
C ASP A 884 -9.45 -13.95 16.50
N LEU A 885 -8.80 -13.26 15.57
CA LEU A 885 -7.79 -13.81 14.68
C LEU A 885 -6.38 -13.43 15.15
N GLY A 886 -5.46 -14.37 15.09
CA GLY A 886 -4.08 -14.12 15.50
C GLY A 886 -3.18 -15.33 15.22
N LEU A 887 -2.15 -15.61 16.02
CA LEU A 887 -1.66 -14.85 17.19
C LEU A 887 -1.03 -13.48 16.83
N GLU A 888 -0.22 -13.46 15.78
CA GLU A 888 0.55 -12.34 15.26
C GLU A 888 0.03 -11.90 13.88
N GLY A 889 0.70 -10.93 13.28
CA GLY A 889 0.48 -10.55 11.89
C GLY A 889 1.25 -11.42 10.90
N GLY A 890 0.91 -11.31 9.60
CA GLY A 890 1.61 -11.97 8.51
C GLY A 890 1.57 -13.50 8.58
N GLU A 891 2.68 -14.16 8.35
CA GLU A 891 2.79 -15.63 8.33
C GLU A 891 2.46 -16.30 9.66
N LYS A 892 2.65 -15.61 10.78
CA LYS A 892 2.33 -16.11 12.12
C LYS A 892 0.87 -15.91 12.51
N GLY A 893 0.10 -15.17 11.68
CA GLY A 893 -1.33 -14.96 11.83
C GLY A 893 -2.16 -16.02 11.12
N GLY A 894 -3.42 -15.70 10.84
CA GLY A 894 -4.32 -16.49 10.01
C GLY A 894 -5.02 -17.66 10.69
N SER A 895 -4.95 -17.75 12.02
CA SER A 895 -5.68 -18.73 12.82
C SER A 895 -6.75 -18.05 13.68
N ILE A 896 -7.81 -18.77 14.02
CA ILE A 896 -8.77 -18.33 15.04
C ILE A 896 -8.19 -18.67 16.41
N ILE A 897 -8.01 -17.66 17.26
CA ILE A 897 -7.48 -17.82 18.61
C ILE A 897 -8.62 -18.07 19.60
N ALA A 898 -9.68 -17.27 19.47
CA ALA A 898 -10.85 -17.39 20.31
C ALA A 898 -12.11 -16.99 19.55
N LYS A 899 -13.25 -17.56 19.92
CA LYS A 899 -14.57 -17.19 19.43
C LYS A 899 -15.60 -17.38 20.53
N GLY A 900 -16.58 -16.49 20.60
CA GLY A 900 -17.63 -16.54 21.62
C GLY A 900 -18.09 -15.16 22.04
N THR A 901 -18.67 -15.02 23.23
CA THR A 901 -19.01 -13.72 23.80
C THR A 901 -17.78 -12.94 24.25
N PRO A 902 -17.83 -11.61 24.39
CA PRO A 902 -16.70 -10.83 24.90
C PRO A 902 -16.15 -11.34 26.24
N GLU A 903 -17.05 -11.84 27.10
CA GLU A 903 -16.71 -12.41 28.41
C GLU A 903 -15.93 -13.74 28.30
N GLU A 904 -16.21 -14.52 27.27
CA GLU A 904 -15.48 -15.75 26.94
C GLU A 904 -14.10 -15.43 26.35
N ILE A 905 -14.03 -14.44 25.46
CA ILE A 905 -12.77 -13.95 24.91
C ILE A 905 -11.84 -13.42 26.00
N ALA A 906 -12.38 -12.64 26.96
CA ALA A 906 -11.62 -12.09 28.10
C ALA A 906 -10.95 -13.17 28.97
N LYS A 907 -11.46 -14.41 28.96
CA LYS A 907 -10.86 -15.56 29.70
C LYS A 907 -9.74 -16.24 28.93
N CYS A 908 -9.61 -15.98 27.62
CA CYS A 908 -8.59 -16.60 26.77
C CYS A 908 -7.24 -15.90 26.95
N LYS A 909 -6.31 -16.50 27.66
CA LYS A 909 -4.98 -15.95 27.95
C LYS A 909 -4.09 -15.78 26.70
N GLU A 910 -4.33 -16.55 25.66
CA GLU A 910 -3.57 -16.48 24.41
C GLU A 910 -4.04 -15.33 23.53
N SER A 911 -5.26 -14.82 23.77
CA SER A 911 -5.83 -13.70 23.01
C SER A 911 -5.31 -12.37 23.55
N TYR A 912 -4.68 -11.58 22.67
CA TYR A 912 -4.32 -10.19 23.01
C TYR A 912 -5.57 -9.32 23.22
N THR A 913 -6.61 -9.54 22.41
CA THR A 913 -7.92 -8.90 22.61
C THR A 913 -8.52 -9.29 23.96
N GLY A 914 -8.45 -10.58 24.31
CA GLY A 914 -8.93 -11.08 25.61
C GLY A 914 -8.18 -10.44 26.78
N SER A 915 -6.87 -10.34 26.67
CA SER A 915 -6.05 -9.67 27.69
C SER A 915 -6.39 -8.18 27.83
N ALA A 916 -6.64 -7.48 26.71
CA ALA A 916 -7.07 -6.08 26.73
C ALA A 916 -8.44 -5.91 27.39
N LEU A 917 -9.43 -6.76 27.05
CA LEU A 917 -10.77 -6.75 27.68
C LEU A 917 -10.72 -7.06 29.17
N ALA A 918 -9.83 -7.94 29.62
CA ALA A 918 -9.69 -8.27 31.04
C ALA A 918 -9.07 -7.15 31.88
N ASN A 919 -8.19 -6.34 31.26
CA ASN A 919 -7.49 -5.22 31.91
C ASN A 919 -8.29 -3.91 31.88
N ASP A 920 -9.29 -3.83 30.99
CA ASP A 920 -10.14 -2.64 30.83
C ASP A 920 -11.37 -2.73 31.74
N LYS A 921 -11.11 -2.64 33.07
CA LYS A 921 -12.12 -2.64 34.16
C LYS A 921 -12.32 -1.28 34.73
#